data_dfabcd899a0d2b50c64c1e45a5c6c9c7
#
_entry.id   dfabcd899a0d2b50c64c1e45a5c6c9c7
#
_cell.length_a   1.000
_cell.length_b   1.000
_cell.length_c   1.000
_cell.angle_alpha   90.00
_cell.angle_beta   90.00
_cell.angle_gamma   90.00
#
_symmetry.space_group_name_H-M   'P 1'
#
loop_
_entity.id
_entity.type
_entity.pdbx_description
1 polymer ?
#
loop_
_entity_poly.entity_id
_entity_poly.type
_entity_poly.pdbx_seq_one_letter_code
_entity_poly.pdbx_strand_id
1 'polypeptide(L)'
;MMIKRNLCMLLWLLTAMVCRGQVWQYVDPRIGSEGVGRTFPGPSMPFGMCKPGPDCTIKPNAGWAPMPEVVTGFSQTHVSGTGGGQKYGNILIQPFLGNQPSEQLRVSEDFSLGYYATTFENGIRTEITTSERCAFYRIHFPSNGSLFIDETHYLGKNPIPDQREQQQFVGAEVEVVSDYEVRGFSRIRGGWNNGDAYTVYFCLMSEKPFSSAEDKGNATLRFSDTLLNIKVGISYVSTQQAKRNISSCDFDTQLNLLRDSWDKLLSRFDVKGTEVQKRMFYTALYHTLIMPVDKSGENPKWRETPYYDDYYAIWDTYRSSSPLITLLDPKSEADIVNSLLNIYKREGYMPDARSGDCNGRTQGGSNAEGMIADAFVKGLEGIDYEYALDAMLKDAEADPGADHEKHGRGGLREYITLGYVPYGIDRAGTRTIEYAYNDYCIAEVAKGLGREDVYAHYLKQSGNWRNLWRSDYEWDDVKGYIMPRDAQGRWLDSVPWGHSKVFHPTIPYTPVTKVAPWYLPWWSTFFYEALSAEYSLSIPHDVPGLIEACGGAETFRKRLDLFFDRKRYNVGNEPSFLTPCLYHWIGRPDLTSDRVRQIITENYNDTPDGLPGNDDSGSMSSWLAFHMLGLYPNAGQSYYLLHAPLLPAWTLQLDNGKTLRGTLKGKGTHFEKVTFNGKVLEDARIEHAELMQGGELVFYVSAQKQVTKKKESAPGGLWVLPGRTKRPLGEDYPSPCVQTRIAFTLNKQHRTWPLTFAWDADTLHVTCKEATYRIPQSVVEGGSQFCWDIPADGAVYQPQGTFAFVSRKAMRDLQEKGYFVYDGITWRLVSRGEATLVRADIDRTEMVIAYAKEPGLYLVIEMRHNPLGIDWQIAVDDAF
;
A
#
# COMPACT_ATOMS: atom_id res chain seq x y z
N MET A 1 11.23 -30.06 55.75
CA MET A 1 11.44 -28.65 55.44
C MET A 1 11.91 -28.37 54.02
N MET A 2 12.77 -29.19 53.42
CA MET A 2 13.21 -29.07 52.00
C MET A 2 12.10 -29.31 50.97
N ILE A 3 11.18 -30.22 51.17
CA ILE A 3 10.08 -30.51 50.19
C ILE A 3 9.11 -29.35 50.07
N LYS A 4 8.78 -28.65 51.15
CA LYS A 4 7.92 -27.44 51.09
C LYS A 4 8.59 -26.25 50.39
N ARG A 5 9.94 -26.14 50.48
CA ARG A 5 10.68 -25.06 49.79
C ARG A 5 10.77 -25.26 48.30
N ASN A 6 10.86 -26.53 47.85
CA ASN A 6 10.85 -26.84 46.42
C ASN A 6 9.44 -26.74 45.79
N LEU A 7 8.40 -27.05 46.58
CA LEU A 7 7.01 -26.86 46.11
C LEU A 7 6.63 -25.38 46.00
N CYS A 8 7.11 -24.56 46.93
CA CYS A 8 6.93 -23.08 46.79
C CYS A 8 7.74 -22.48 45.65
N MET A 9 8.96 -22.99 45.36
CA MET A 9 9.71 -22.56 44.19
C MET A 9 9.05 -23.03 42.88
N LEU A 10 8.48 -24.25 42.84
CA LEU A 10 7.72 -24.71 41.67
C LEU A 10 6.42 -23.96 41.50
N LEU A 11 5.70 -23.61 42.57
CA LEU A 11 4.53 -22.73 42.52
C LEU A 11 4.91 -21.29 42.13
N TRP A 12 6.05 -20.77 42.59
CA TRP A 12 6.58 -19.47 42.17
C TRP A 12 7.03 -19.44 40.72
N LEU A 13 7.61 -20.56 40.22
CA LEU A 13 7.94 -20.72 38.80
C LEU A 13 6.69 -20.92 37.93
N LEU A 14 5.63 -21.53 38.46
CA LEU A 14 4.32 -21.67 37.80
C LEU A 14 3.47 -20.38 37.87
N THR A 15 3.65 -19.55 38.94
CA THR A 15 2.98 -18.25 39.02
C THR A 15 3.79 -17.10 38.36
N ALA A 16 5.06 -17.36 37.99
CA ALA A 16 5.85 -16.48 37.12
C ALA A 16 5.62 -16.75 35.61
N MET A 17 4.75 -17.64 35.22
CA MET A 17 3.95 -17.46 34.03
C MET A 17 3.00 -16.28 34.33
N VAL A 18 3.58 -15.09 34.32
CA VAL A 18 2.87 -13.83 34.23
C VAL A 18 1.79 -14.05 33.19
N CYS A 19 0.54 -13.85 33.52
CA CYS A 19 -0.50 -13.54 32.56
C CYS A 19 -0.02 -12.27 31.80
N ARG A 20 0.83 -12.45 30.81
CA ARG A 20 1.04 -11.43 29.78
C ARG A 20 -0.36 -11.25 29.20
N GLY A 21 -0.89 -10.07 29.32
CA GLY A 21 -2.18 -9.77 28.70
C GLY A 21 -2.08 -10.16 27.23
N GLN A 22 -3.11 -10.79 26.71
CA GLN A 22 -3.18 -11.21 25.33
C GLN A 22 -3.16 -9.96 24.44
N VAL A 23 -1.98 -9.63 23.88
CA VAL A 23 -1.77 -8.38 23.12
C VAL A 23 -2.49 -8.39 21.77
N TRP A 24 -2.84 -9.57 21.26
CA TRP A 24 -3.64 -9.72 20.05
C TRP A 24 -4.98 -8.95 20.12
N GLN A 25 -5.50 -8.70 21.32
CA GLN A 25 -6.75 -7.94 21.54
C GLN A 25 -6.64 -6.47 21.11
N TYR A 26 -5.44 -5.94 20.98
CA TYR A 26 -5.21 -4.58 20.48
C TYR A 26 -5.18 -4.50 18.95
N VAL A 27 -5.09 -5.62 18.24
CA VAL A 27 -5.10 -5.60 16.78
C VAL A 27 -6.53 -5.38 16.28
N ASP A 28 -6.72 -4.30 15.53
CA ASP A 28 -7.94 -4.07 14.75
C ASP A 28 -7.60 -4.20 13.25
N PRO A 29 -7.91 -5.34 12.61
CA PRO A 29 -7.54 -5.58 11.21
C PRO A 29 -8.25 -4.63 10.22
N ARG A 30 -9.22 -3.83 10.70
CA ARG A 30 -9.92 -2.85 9.87
C ARG A 30 -9.13 -1.56 9.66
N ILE A 31 -8.13 -1.24 10.47
CA ILE A 31 -7.34 -0.02 10.28
C ILE A 31 -6.75 -0.02 8.87
N GLY A 32 -7.03 1.02 8.09
CA GLY A 32 -6.58 1.13 6.69
C GLY A 32 -7.38 0.32 5.67
N SER A 33 -8.43 -0.42 6.08
CA SER A 33 -9.25 -1.21 5.13
C SER A 33 -10.20 -0.34 4.29
N GLU A 34 -10.50 0.87 4.73
CA GLU A 34 -11.21 1.88 3.97
C GLU A 34 -10.27 2.97 3.44
N GLY A 35 -10.75 3.75 2.50
CA GLY A 35 -9.97 4.84 1.90
C GLY A 35 -8.82 4.32 1.06
N VAL A 36 -7.63 4.88 1.29
CA VAL A 36 -6.44 4.61 0.48
C VAL A 36 -5.55 3.48 1.01
N GLY A 37 -5.74 3.04 2.25
CA GLY A 37 -4.87 2.04 2.89
C GLY A 37 -4.95 0.65 2.28
N ARG A 38 -6.15 0.22 1.88
CA ARG A 38 -6.43 -1.05 1.18
C ARG A 38 -5.99 -2.30 1.93
N THR A 39 -5.91 -2.25 3.25
CA THR A 39 -5.55 -3.41 4.06
C THR A 39 -6.64 -4.47 4.05
N PHE A 40 -6.24 -5.73 4.19
CA PHE A 40 -7.15 -6.86 4.26
C PHE A 40 -7.68 -7.05 5.70
N PRO A 41 -8.98 -6.94 5.95
CA PRO A 41 -9.53 -7.03 7.30
C PRO A 41 -9.90 -8.46 7.74
N GLY A 42 -9.80 -9.44 6.86
CA GLY A 42 -10.10 -10.84 7.15
C GLY A 42 -9.03 -11.55 7.99
N PRO A 43 -9.28 -12.80 8.42
CA PRO A 43 -8.32 -13.59 9.17
C PRO A 43 -7.08 -13.93 8.35
N SER A 44 -5.90 -13.83 8.98
CA SER A 44 -4.61 -14.21 8.42
C SER A 44 -3.69 -14.75 9.50
N MET A 45 -2.91 -15.79 9.19
CA MET A 45 -1.74 -16.20 9.98
C MET A 45 -0.57 -15.25 9.66
N PRO A 46 0.47 -15.15 10.52
CA PRO A 46 1.73 -14.53 10.14
C PRO A 46 2.24 -15.15 8.84
N PHE A 47 2.50 -14.32 7.82
CA PHE A 47 2.92 -14.76 6.49
C PHE A 47 2.04 -15.84 5.83
N GLY A 48 0.77 -15.96 6.27
CA GLY A 48 -0.12 -17.04 5.85
C GLY A 48 -0.54 -16.92 4.38
N MET A 49 -0.54 -18.05 3.68
CA MET A 49 -0.95 -18.13 2.27
C MET A 49 -2.47 -18.04 2.10
N CYS A 50 -3.24 -18.61 3.03
CA CYS A 50 -4.70 -18.59 3.01
C CYS A 50 -5.20 -17.35 3.75
N LYS A 51 -5.93 -16.48 3.04
CA LYS A 51 -6.52 -15.25 3.54
C LYS A 51 -8.00 -15.21 3.17
N PRO A 52 -8.86 -15.99 3.86
CA PRO A 52 -10.28 -16.04 3.54
C PRO A 52 -10.99 -14.77 4.00
N GLY A 53 -11.86 -14.23 3.15
CA GLY A 53 -12.61 -13.03 3.48
C GLY A 53 -13.75 -12.76 2.52
N PRO A 54 -14.60 -11.77 2.85
CA PRO A 54 -15.73 -11.42 2.00
C PRO A 54 -15.28 -10.65 0.77
N ASP A 55 -15.90 -10.98 -0.36
CA ASP A 55 -15.84 -10.24 -1.61
C ASP A 55 -17.14 -9.49 -1.82
N CYS A 56 -17.04 -8.17 -1.93
CA CYS A 56 -18.18 -7.31 -2.17
C CYS A 56 -18.44 -7.12 -3.66
N THR A 57 -19.67 -6.78 -4.00
CA THR A 57 -20.12 -6.60 -5.40
C THR A 57 -19.28 -5.56 -6.15
N ILE A 58 -18.84 -4.51 -5.47
CA ILE A 58 -18.01 -3.44 -6.05
C ILE A 58 -16.52 -3.82 -6.17
N LYS A 59 -16.14 -5.03 -5.75
CA LYS A 59 -14.79 -5.60 -5.87
C LYS A 59 -13.67 -4.64 -5.45
N PRO A 60 -13.59 -4.23 -4.15
CA PRO A 60 -12.47 -3.45 -3.68
C PRO A 60 -11.17 -4.27 -3.72
N ASN A 61 -10.03 -3.60 -3.59
CA ASN A 61 -8.72 -4.22 -3.77
C ASN A 61 -8.48 -5.45 -2.89
N ALA A 62 -8.90 -5.38 -1.63
CA ALA A 62 -8.83 -6.47 -0.67
C ALA A 62 -10.16 -7.24 -0.51
N GLY A 63 -11.07 -7.15 -1.47
CA GLY A 63 -12.35 -7.86 -1.50
C GLY A 63 -13.46 -7.22 -0.66
N TRP A 64 -13.15 -6.83 0.56
CA TRP A 64 -14.11 -6.27 1.50
C TRP A 64 -14.40 -4.78 1.26
N ALA A 65 -15.67 -4.39 1.43
CA ALA A 65 -16.09 -2.99 1.54
C ALA A 65 -17.03 -2.83 2.73
N PRO A 66 -17.06 -1.66 3.39
CA PRO A 66 -17.92 -1.45 4.56
C PRO A 66 -19.40 -1.53 4.21
N MET A 67 -20.24 -1.87 5.22
CA MET A 67 -21.69 -1.84 5.05
C MET A 67 -22.18 -0.45 4.59
N PRO A 68 -23.20 -0.36 3.74
CA PRO A 68 -24.17 -1.42 3.39
C PRO A 68 -23.84 -2.23 2.14
N GLU A 69 -22.58 -2.24 1.69
CA GLU A 69 -22.25 -2.99 0.46
C GLU A 69 -22.62 -4.46 0.55
N VAL A 70 -22.97 -5.01 -0.61
CA VAL A 70 -23.44 -6.37 -0.78
C VAL A 70 -22.27 -7.32 -0.89
N VAL A 71 -22.34 -8.48 -0.24
CA VAL A 71 -21.35 -9.55 -0.34
C VAL A 71 -21.80 -10.57 -1.38
N THR A 72 -20.90 -10.88 -2.31
CA THR A 72 -21.09 -11.96 -3.28
C THR A 72 -20.76 -13.34 -2.70
N GLY A 73 -19.78 -13.39 -1.79
CA GLY A 73 -19.34 -14.60 -1.12
C GLY A 73 -18.00 -14.39 -0.42
N PHE A 74 -17.29 -15.48 -0.14
CA PHE A 74 -16.03 -15.49 0.59
C PHE A 74 -14.98 -16.24 -0.22
N SER A 75 -13.97 -15.53 -0.74
CA SER A 75 -12.87 -16.16 -1.43
C SER A 75 -11.69 -16.49 -0.50
N GLN A 76 -10.76 -17.33 -0.96
CA GLN A 76 -9.71 -17.90 -0.10
C GLN A 76 -8.39 -17.15 -0.18
N THR A 77 -8.24 -16.25 -1.16
CA THR A 77 -6.97 -15.58 -1.46
C THR A 77 -7.17 -14.07 -1.59
N HIS A 78 -6.44 -13.31 -0.80
CA HIS A 78 -6.44 -11.85 -0.81
C HIS A 78 -5.04 -11.29 -0.63
N VAL A 79 -4.85 -10.04 -1.01
CA VAL A 79 -3.66 -9.23 -0.72
C VAL A 79 -4.01 -8.14 0.28
N SER A 80 -2.99 -7.58 0.94
CA SER A 80 -3.17 -6.49 1.88
C SER A 80 -2.33 -5.28 1.47
N GLY A 81 -2.97 -4.11 1.43
CA GLY A 81 -2.30 -2.83 1.27
C GLY A 81 -1.70 -2.53 -0.09
N THR A 82 -1.95 -3.35 -1.11
CA THR A 82 -1.29 -3.14 -2.41
C THR A 82 -1.95 -2.06 -3.24
N GLY A 83 -1.16 -1.25 -3.93
CA GLY A 83 -1.62 -0.32 -4.96
C GLY A 83 -2.16 -1.04 -6.21
N GLY A 84 -2.54 -0.25 -7.22
CA GLY A 84 -3.00 -0.75 -8.51
C GLY A 84 -4.37 -1.43 -8.48
N GLY A 85 -4.60 -2.34 -9.43
CA GLY A 85 -5.87 -3.09 -9.59
C GLY A 85 -6.07 -4.22 -8.59
N GLN A 86 -7.30 -4.71 -8.55
CA GLN A 86 -7.68 -5.86 -7.73
C GLN A 86 -6.92 -7.12 -8.14
N LYS A 87 -6.64 -8.00 -7.19
CA LYS A 87 -5.84 -9.20 -7.39
C LYS A 87 -6.44 -10.38 -6.61
N TYR A 88 -6.18 -11.59 -7.08
CA TYR A 88 -6.68 -12.82 -6.45
C TYR A 88 -8.21 -12.89 -6.37
N GLY A 89 -8.76 -13.34 -5.25
CA GLY A 89 -10.20 -13.65 -5.09
C GLY A 89 -10.55 -15.03 -5.59
N ASN A 90 -9.62 -15.99 -5.49
CA ASN A 90 -9.84 -17.35 -6.00
C ASN A 90 -10.68 -18.18 -5.04
N ILE A 91 -11.54 -19.03 -5.62
CA ILE A 91 -12.37 -20.02 -4.95
C ILE A 91 -13.37 -19.34 -4.03
N LEU A 92 -14.45 -18.82 -4.59
CA LEU A 92 -15.52 -18.19 -3.82
C LEU A 92 -16.47 -19.24 -3.25
N ILE A 93 -16.84 -19.06 -2.00
CA ILE A 93 -17.88 -19.84 -1.32
C ILE A 93 -18.99 -18.88 -0.90
N GLN A 94 -20.22 -19.18 -1.34
CA GLN A 94 -21.39 -18.39 -1.02
C GLN A 94 -22.45 -19.25 -0.31
N PRO A 95 -22.69 -19.07 0.99
CA PRO A 95 -23.85 -19.67 1.65
C PRO A 95 -25.12 -18.95 1.20
N PHE A 96 -26.19 -19.70 0.94
CA PHE A 96 -27.45 -19.15 0.50
C PHE A 96 -28.66 -20.01 0.91
N LEU A 97 -29.85 -19.41 0.82
CA LEU A 97 -31.14 -20.07 1.00
C LEU A 97 -31.91 -20.11 -0.33
N GLY A 98 -32.77 -21.11 -0.45
CA GLY A 98 -33.59 -21.26 -1.67
C GLY A 98 -32.90 -22.01 -2.79
N ASN A 99 -33.24 -21.69 -4.04
CA ASN A 99 -32.84 -22.50 -5.18
C ASN A 99 -31.58 -21.99 -5.90
N GLN A 100 -31.28 -20.71 -5.79
CA GLN A 100 -30.19 -20.04 -6.49
C GLN A 100 -29.40 -19.12 -5.53
N PRO A 101 -28.08 -19.03 -5.66
CA PRO A 101 -27.29 -18.05 -4.97
C PRO A 101 -27.71 -16.63 -5.36
N SER A 102 -27.63 -15.69 -4.43
CA SER A 102 -27.90 -14.28 -4.66
C SER A 102 -26.98 -13.42 -3.82
N GLU A 103 -26.75 -12.20 -4.24
CA GLU A 103 -26.07 -11.18 -3.48
C GLU A 103 -26.77 -10.96 -2.14
N GLN A 104 -26.00 -10.73 -1.07
CA GLN A 104 -26.53 -10.69 0.29
C GLN A 104 -26.15 -9.41 1.03
N LEU A 105 -27.17 -8.74 1.60
CA LEU A 105 -26.99 -7.59 2.44
C LEU A 105 -26.62 -8.02 3.86
N ARG A 106 -25.61 -7.38 4.42
CA ARG A 106 -25.15 -7.58 5.79
C ARG A 106 -25.96 -6.72 6.76
N VAL A 107 -26.31 -7.29 7.90
CA VAL A 107 -26.94 -6.56 9.02
C VAL A 107 -25.96 -6.33 10.18
N SER A 108 -24.92 -7.18 10.30
CA SER A 108 -23.85 -7.00 11.28
C SER A 108 -22.55 -7.66 10.81
N GLU A 109 -21.43 -7.15 11.32
CA GLU A 109 -20.12 -7.74 11.16
C GLU A 109 -19.34 -7.69 12.47
N ASP A 110 -18.55 -8.73 12.72
CA ASP A 110 -17.63 -8.82 13.86
C ASP A 110 -16.21 -9.06 13.35
N PHE A 111 -15.27 -8.25 13.80
CA PHE A 111 -13.85 -8.36 13.47
C PHE A 111 -13.01 -8.50 14.72
N SER A 112 -12.06 -9.41 14.68
CA SER A 112 -10.95 -9.45 15.61
C SER A 112 -9.78 -10.18 14.99
N LEU A 113 -8.61 -10.10 15.57
CA LEU A 113 -7.46 -10.82 15.03
C LEU A 113 -7.81 -12.30 14.83
N GLY A 114 -7.64 -12.73 13.56
CA GLY A 114 -7.88 -14.10 13.13
C GLY A 114 -9.34 -14.53 13.01
N TYR A 115 -10.27 -13.60 13.15
CA TYR A 115 -11.70 -13.89 13.11
C TYR A 115 -12.46 -12.82 12.35
N TYR A 116 -13.34 -13.27 11.48
CA TYR A 116 -14.36 -12.48 10.82
C TYR A 116 -15.70 -13.17 10.94
N ALA A 117 -16.78 -12.42 11.20
CA ALA A 117 -18.13 -12.94 11.09
C ALA A 117 -19.09 -11.90 10.53
N THR A 118 -20.11 -12.37 9.83
CA THR A 118 -21.20 -11.53 9.32
C THR A 118 -22.54 -12.23 9.45
N THR A 119 -23.57 -11.44 9.68
CA THR A 119 -24.96 -11.90 9.61
C THR A 119 -25.65 -11.17 8.46
N PHE A 120 -26.36 -11.92 7.63
CA PHE A 120 -27.11 -11.40 6.50
C PHE A 120 -28.60 -11.19 6.85
N GLU A 121 -29.31 -10.35 6.08
CA GLU A 121 -30.75 -10.08 6.27
C GLU A 121 -31.61 -11.35 6.22
N ASN A 122 -31.19 -12.35 5.45
CA ASN A 122 -31.88 -13.64 5.35
C ASN A 122 -31.66 -14.55 6.56
N GLY A 123 -30.91 -14.10 7.58
CA GLY A 123 -30.64 -14.81 8.82
C GLY A 123 -29.45 -15.77 8.78
N ILE A 124 -28.75 -15.90 7.67
CA ILE A 124 -27.49 -16.67 7.61
C ILE A 124 -26.43 -15.92 8.39
N ARG A 125 -25.71 -16.64 9.28
CA ARG A 125 -24.48 -16.15 9.92
C ARG A 125 -23.31 -16.99 9.49
N THR A 126 -22.25 -16.33 9.02
CA THR A 126 -20.99 -16.96 8.61
C THR A 126 -19.85 -16.47 9.48
N GLU A 127 -19.09 -17.40 10.05
CA GLU A 127 -17.89 -17.15 10.85
C GLU A 127 -16.70 -17.77 10.13
N ILE A 128 -15.55 -17.08 10.13
CA ILE A 128 -14.36 -17.47 9.39
C ILE A 128 -13.12 -17.32 10.27
N THR A 129 -12.26 -18.33 10.25
CA THR A 129 -10.87 -18.29 10.72
C THR A 129 -9.96 -19.05 9.76
N THR A 130 -8.65 -19.06 9.99
CA THR A 130 -7.71 -19.69 9.05
C THR A 130 -6.52 -20.32 9.76
N SER A 131 -5.88 -21.29 9.10
CA SER A 131 -4.49 -21.67 9.30
C SER A 131 -3.65 -21.08 8.17
N GLU A 132 -2.36 -21.42 8.09
CA GLU A 132 -1.46 -20.96 7.02
C GLU A 132 -2.00 -21.26 5.61
N ARG A 133 -2.73 -22.38 5.45
CA ARG A 133 -3.11 -22.94 4.13
C ARG A 133 -4.55 -23.47 4.08
N CYS A 134 -5.36 -23.22 5.10
CA CYS A 134 -6.70 -23.77 5.18
C CYS A 134 -7.64 -22.78 5.87
N ALA A 135 -8.73 -22.42 5.20
CA ALA A 135 -9.82 -21.65 5.77
C ALA A 135 -10.80 -22.56 6.53
N PHE A 136 -11.38 -22.02 7.59
CA PHE A 136 -12.38 -22.66 8.41
C PHE A 136 -13.63 -21.79 8.44
N TYR A 137 -14.78 -22.41 8.16
CA TYR A 137 -16.08 -21.77 8.18
C TYR A 137 -17.01 -22.45 9.16
N ARG A 138 -17.73 -21.66 9.92
CA ARG A 138 -18.89 -22.07 10.72
C ARG A 138 -20.09 -21.28 10.24
N ILE A 139 -21.08 -21.96 9.66
CA ILE A 139 -22.22 -21.33 9.02
C ILE A 139 -23.50 -21.77 9.71
N HIS A 140 -24.28 -20.79 10.18
CA HIS A 140 -25.59 -20.99 10.75
C HIS A 140 -26.65 -20.59 9.73
N PHE A 141 -27.52 -21.52 9.39
CA PHE A 141 -28.67 -21.30 8.53
C PHE A 141 -29.94 -21.25 9.36
N PRO A 142 -30.89 -20.35 9.09
CA PRO A 142 -32.20 -20.34 9.78
C PRO A 142 -33.09 -21.52 9.35
N SER A 143 -32.78 -22.20 8.26
CA SER A 143 -33.41 -23.39 7.70
C SER A 143 -32.41 -24.20 6.92
N ASN A 144 -32.83 -25.21 6.15
CA ASN A 144 -31.95 -25.94 5.24
C ASN A 144 -31.20 -24.98 4.32
N GLY A 145 -29.88 -25.05 4.35
CA GLY A 145 -29.00 -24.13 3.62
C GLY A 145 -28.29 -24.79 2.45
N SER A 146 -27.67 -23.98 1.66
CA SER A 146 -26.86 -24.41 0.51
C SER A 146 -25.56 -23.61 0.45
N LEU A 147 -24.53 -24.20 -0.17
CA LEU A 147 -23.29 -23.54 -0.55
C LEU A 147 -23.16 -23.53 -2.06
N PHE A 148 -22.82 -22.39 -2.61
CA PHE A 148 -22.38 -22.27 -3.98
C PHE A 148 -20.86 -22.09 -3.98
N ILE A 149 -20.15 -22.87 -4.76
CA ILE A 149 -18.71 -22.80 -4.96
C ILE A 149 -18.48 -22.29 -6.37
N ASP A 150 -17.81 -21.14 -6.50
CA ASP A 150 -17.49 -20.50 -7.77
C ASP A 150 -15.97 -20.42 -7.97
N GLU A 151 -15.44 -21.32 -8.77
CA GLU A 151 -14.03 -21.36 -9.15
C GLU A 151 -13.71 -20.37 -10.27
N THR A 152 -14.74 -19.79 -10.89
CA THR A 152 -14.57 -18.80 -11.96
C THR A 152 -14.42 -17.37 -11.41
N HIS A 153 -14.65 -17.21 -10.10
CA HIS A 153 -14.56 -15.93 -9.42
C HIS A 153 -13.13 -15.44 -9.31
N TYR A 154 -12.93 -14.14 -9.48
CA TYR A 154 -11.71 -13.41 -9.19
C TYR A 154 -12.00 -11.91 -9.07
N LEU A 155 -11.15 -11.18 -8.32
CA LEU A 155 -11.37 -9.76 -8.05
C LEU A 155 -10.99 -8.86 -9.23
N GLY A 156 -9.89 -9.12 -9.90
CA GLY A 156 -9.35 -8.28 -10.99
C GLY A 156 -10.09 -8.34 -12.32
N LYS A 157 -11.40 -8.59 -12.30
CA LYS A 157 -12.22 -8.76 -13.51
C LYS A 157 -12.46 -7.45 -14.27
N ASN A 158 -12.54 -6.33 -13.55
CA ASN A 158 -12.75 -5.02 -14.14
C ASN A 158 -11.48 -4.20 -13.93
N PRO A 159 -10.67 -4.00 -14.97
CA PRO A 159 -9.42 -3.28 -14.82
C PRO A 159 -9.69 -1.81 -14.53
N ILE A 160 -8.87 -1.25 -13.66
CA ILE A 160 -8.56 0.17 -13.67
C ILE A 160 -8.04 0.54 -15.07
N PRO A 161 -8.10 1.81 -15.52
CA PRO A 161 -7.73 2.22 -16.88
C PRO A 161 -6.38 1.71 -17.42
N ASP A 162 -5.53 1.16 -16.58
CA ASP A 162 -4.31 0.46 -17.00
C ASP A 162 -4.57 -1.04 -17.21
N GLN A 163 -4.80 -1.43 -18.46
CA GLN A 163 -5.02 -2.82 -18.84
C GLN A 163 -3.89 -3.78 -18.46
N ARG A 164 -2.69 -3.24 -18.12
CA ARG A 164 -1.52 -4.04 -17.72
C ARG A 164 -1.71 -4.79 -16.41
N GLU A 165 -2.59 -4.31 -15.53
CA GLU A 165 -2.89 -4.96 -14.25
C GLU A 165 -4.17 -5.80 -14.28
N GLN A 166 -4.77 -5.95 -15.42
CA GLN A 166 -5.98 -6.75 -15.58
C GLN A 166 -5.70 -8.23 -15.35
N GLN A 167 -6.51 -8.85 -14.50
CA GLN A 167 -6.56 -10.31 -14.42
C GLN A 167 -7.46 -10.89 -15.52
N GLN A 168 -7.10 -12.07 -15.99
CA GLN A 168 -7.83 -12.82 -17.00
C GLN A 168 -8.11 -14.24 -16.50
N PHE A 169 -9.36 -14.64 -16.56
CA PHE A 169 -9.75 -16.02 -16.32
C PHE A 169 -9.20 -16.93 -17.43
N VAL A 170 -8.58 -18.05 -17.04
CA VAL A 170 -7.96 -19.02 -17.96
C VAL A 170 -8.71 -20.34 -17.93
N GLY A 171 -9.19 -20.78 -16.77
CA GLY A 171 -9.94 -22.01 -16.64
C GLY A 171 -10.20 -22.38 -15.18
N ALA A 172 -11.17 -23.24 -14.97
CA ALA A 172 -11.53 -23.80 -13.68
C ALA A 172 -12.09 -25.21 -13.86
N GLU A 173 -12.01 -26.00 -12.80
CA GLU A 173 -12.59 -27.33 -12.73
C GLU A 173 -13.08 -27.59 -11.30
N VAL A 174 -14.22 -28.24 -11.18
CA VAL A 174 -14.76 -28.73 -9.92
C VAL A 174 -15.09 -30.21 -10.03
N GLU A 175 -14.84 -30.98 -8.99
CA GLU A 175 -15.14 -32.42 -8.87
C GLU A 175 -15.77 -32.69 -7.51
N VAL A 176 -16.95 -33.21 -7.48
CA VAL A 176 -17.57 -33.76 -6.26
C VAL A 176 -17.10 -35.20 -6.06
N VAL A 177 -16.19 -35.36 -5.09
CA VAL A 177 -15.54 -36.66 -4.85
C VAL A 177 -16.42 -37.59 -4.01
N SER A 178 -17.19 -37.02 -3.06
CA SER A 178 -18.12 -37.72 -2.18
C SER A 178 -19.15 -36.76 -1.60
N ASP A 179 -20.10 -37.26 -0.83
CA ASP A 179 -21.06 -36.42 -0.09
C ASP A 179 -20.43 -35.53 0.98
N TYR A 180 -19.10 -35.57 1.17
CA TYR A 180 -18.35 -34.81 2.15
C TYR A 180 -17.16 -34.03 1.55
N GLU A 181 -16.82 -34.24 0.29
CA GLU A 181 -15.60 -33.72 -0.30
C GLU A 181 -15.81 -33.20 -1.72
N VAL A 182 -15.35 -31.93 -1.94
CA VAL A 182 -15.26 -31.30 -3.27
C VAL A 182 -13.83 -30.85 -3.50
N ARG A 183 -13.32 -31.02 -4.71
CA ARG A 183 -12.01 -30.56 -5.18
C ARG A 183 -12.11 -29.78 -6.46
N GLY A 184 -11.08 -29.02 -6.75
CA GLY A 184 -11.00 -28.30 -8.02
C GLY A 184 -9.86 -27.34 -8.08
N PHE A 185 -9.91 -26.45 -9.07
CA PHE A 185 -8.95 -25.38 -9.21
C PHE A 185 -9.56 -24.17 -9.93
N SER A 186 -8.94 -23.02 -9.69
CA SER A 186 -9.10 -21.76 -10.44
C SER A 186 -7.77 -21.38 -11.03
N ARG A 187 -7.75 -21.05 -12.35
CA ARG A 187 -6.55 -20.63 -13.07
C ARG A 187 -6.72 -19.26 -13.67
N ILE A 188 -5.83 -18.34 -13.29
CA ILE A 188 -5.91 -16.92 -13.63
C ILE A 188 -4.55 -16.43 -14.09
N ARG A 189 -4.54 -15.45 -15.00
CA ARG A 189 -3.34 -14.75 -15.47
C ARG A 189 -3.44 -13.27 -15.13
N GLY A 190 -2.31 -12.60 -14.98
CA GLY A 190 -2.25 -11.14 -14.85
C GLY A 190 -2.24 -10.65 -13.40
N GLY A 191 -2.68 -9.45 -13.17
CA GLY A 191 -2.38 -8.70 -11.96
C GLY A 191 -0.93 -8.19 -11.99
N TRP A 192 -0.19 -8.33 -10.92
CA TRP A 192 1.25 -8.00 -10.88
C TRP A 192 2.13 -9.06 -11.54
N ASN A 193 1.58 -10.23 -11.78
CA ASN A 193 2.27 -11.33 -12.46
C ASN A 193 2.45 -11.01 -13.95
N ASN A 194 3.69 -10.95 -14.41
CA ASN A 194 4.08 -10.76 -15.81
C ASN A 194 4.44 -12.08 -16.50
N GLY A 195 3.95 -13.20 -16.00
CA GLY A 195 4.27 -14.53 -16.53
C GLY A 195 3.05 -15.33 -16.94
N ASP A 196 3.20 -16.64 -16.83
CA ASP A 196 2.15 -17.59 -17.10
C ASP A 196 1.02 -17.53 -16.08
N ALA A 197 -0.11 -18.12 -16.42
CA ALA A 197 -1.21 -18.23 -15.50
C ALA A 197 -0.85 -19.10 -14.30
N TYR A 198 -1.14 -18.63 -13.11
CA TYR A 198 -1.04 -19.40 -11.87
C TYR A 198 -2.33 -20.15 -11.59
N THR A 199 -2.25 -21.22 -10.80
CA THR A 199 -3.39 -22.06 -10.46
C THR A 199 -3.51 -22.17 -8.95
N VAL A 200 -4.70 -21.89 -8.42
CA VAL A 200 -5.07 -22.17 -7.03
C VAL A 200 -5.95 -23.43 -7.03
N TYR A 201 -5.41 -24.50 -6.48
CA TYR A 201 -6.13 -25.75 -6.22
C TYR A 201 -6.79 -25.69 -4.86
N PHE A 202 -7.91 -26.37 -4.69
CA PHE A 202 -8.59 -26.46 -3.41
C PHE A 202 -9.10 -27.87 -3.11
N CYS A 203 -9.35 -28.12 -1.84
CA CYS A 203 -10.14 -29.24 -1.32
C CYS A 203 -11.06 -28.70 -0.24
N LEU A 204 -12.35 -28.81 -0.44
CA LEU A 204 -13.37 -28.52 0.58
C LEU A 204 -13.78 -29.83 1.26
N MET A 205 -13.77 -29.83 2.58
CA MET A 205 -14.27 -30.92 3.43
C MET A 205 -15.41 -30.40 4.29
N SER A 206 -16.54 -31.10 4.30
CA SER A 206 -17.70 -30.82 5.12
C SER A 206 -17.82 -31.85 6.24
N GLU A 207 -18.23 -31.43 7.44
CA GLU A 207 -18.58 -32.33 8.55
C GLU A 207 -19.94 -33.00 8.37
N LYS A 208 -20.79 -32.43 7.52
CA LYS A 208 -22.14 -32.91 7.21
C LYS A 208 -22.24 -33.39 5.77
N PRO A 209 -23.02 -34.43 5.51
CA PRO A 209 -23.24 -34.83 4.12
C PRO A 209 -24.09 -33.83 3.37
N PHE A 210 -23.83 -33.73 2.09
CA PHE A 210 -24.58 -32.89 1.15
C PHE A 210 -25.02 -33.69 -0.09
N SER A 211 -26.09 -33.24 -0.73
CA SER A 211 -26.34 -33.53 -2.13
C SER A 211 -25.80 -32.42 -3.02
N SER A 212 -25.38 -32.77 -4.25
CA SER A 212 -24.66 -31.82 -5.12
C SER A 212 -25.27 -31.73 -6.50
N ALA A 213 -25.01 -30.58 -7.14
CA ALA A 213 -25.20 -30.34 -8.57
C ALA A 213 -23.99 -29.56 -9.09
N GLU A 214 -23.41 -30.01 -10.19
CA GLU A 214 -22.27 -29.36 -10.86
C GLU A 214 -22.74 -28.68 -12.17
N ASP A 215 -22.20 -27.49 -12.44
CA ASP A 215 -22.41 -26.76 -13.69
C ASP A 215 -21.18 -25.92 -14.06
N LYS A 216 -20.46 -26.31 -15.12
CA LYS A 216 -19.42 -25.53 -15.81
C LYS A 216 -18.38 -24.86 -14.92
N GLY A 217 -17.77 -25.59 -13.98
CA GLY A 217 -16.74 -25.04 -13.06
C GLY A 217 -17.34 -24.44 -11.79
N ASN A 218 -18.58 -24.76 -11.47
CA ASN A 218 -19.28 -24.38 -10.26
C ASN A 218 -19.96 -25.58 -9.61
N ALA A 219 -20.11 -25.58 -8.31
CA ALA A 219 -20.84 -26.62 -7.59
C ALA A 219 -21.84 -26.01 -6.61
N THR A 220 -23.03 -26.63 -6.55
CA THR A 220 -24.04 -26.32 -5.51
C THR A 220 -24.16 -27.49 -4.57
N LEU A 221 -23.91 -27.28 -3.29
CA LEU A 221 -24.03 -28.27 -2.22
C LEU A 221 -25.25 -27.94 -1.36
N ARG A 222 -26.13 -28.90 -1.13
CA ARG A 222 -27.38 -28.74 -0.36
C ARG A 222 -27.32 -29.56 0.91
N PHE A 223 -27.64 -28.94 2.03
CA PHE A 223 -27.58 -29.53 3.35
C PHE A 223 -28.97 -29.60 4.02
N SER A 224 -29.16 -30.59 4.85
CA SER A 224 -30.33 -30.72 5.73
C SER A 224 -30.11 -30.11 7.11
N ASP A 225 -28.87 -29.82 7.45
CA ASP A 225 -28.46 -29.27 8.75
C ASP A 225 -28.49 -27.74 8.73
N THR A 226 -28.78 -27.15 9.90
CA THR A 226 -28.79 -25.70 10.12
C THR A 226 -27.45 -25.17 10.65
N LEU A 227 -26.55 -26.06 11.13
CA LEU A 227 -25.18 -25.73 11.50
C LEU A 227 -24.22 -26.52 10.64
N LEU A 228 -23.35 -25.83 9.96
CA LEU A 228 -22.37 -26.40 9.04
C LEU A 228 -20.96 -25.93 9.38
N ASN A 229 -20.05 -26.86 9.59
CA ASN A 229 -18.62 -26.62 9.63
C ASN A 229 -17.97 -27.17 8.35
N ILE A 230 -17.21 -26.34 7.66
CA ILE A 230 -16.42 -26.72 6.49
C ILE A 230 -14.99 -26.23 6.61
N LYS A 231 -14.10 -26.94 5.93
CA LYS A 231 -12.68 -26.56 5.78
C LYS A 231 -12.32 -26.50 4.33
N VAL A 232 -11.55 -25.48 3.95
CA VAL A 232 -11.08 -25.30 2.57
C VAL A 232 -9.58 -25.20 2.57
N GLY A 233 -8.90 -26.29 2.27
CA GLY A 233 -7.46 -26.30 2.04
C GLY A 233 -7.16 -25.79 0.64
N ILE A 234 -6.14 -24.95 0.50
CA ILE A 234 -5.64 -24.44 -0.78
C ILE A 234 -4.20 -24.87 -1.04
N SER A 235 -3.83 -24.92 -2.32
CA SER A 235 -2.47 -25.23 -2.77
C SER A 235 -2.22 -24.62 -4.15
N TYR A 236 -0.97 -24.29 -4.46
CA TYR A 236 -0.54 -23.90 -5.80
C TYR A 236 0.02 -25.08 -6.63
N VAL A 237 0.00 -26.30 -6.06
CA VAL A 237 0.62 -27.49 -6.66
C VAL A 237 -0.39 -28.51 -7.16
N SER A 238 -1.36 -28.88 -6.32
CA SER A 238 -2.37 -29.89 -6.69
C SER A 238 -3.54 -29.96 -5.69
N THR A 239 -4.65 -30.55 -6.12
CA THR A 239 -5.81 -30.85 -5.24
C THR A 239 -5.45 -31.78 -4.10
N GLN A 240 -4.51 -32.75 -4.33
CA GLN A 240 -4.02 -33.64 -3.29
C GLN A 240 -3.21 -32.89 -2.25
N GLN A 241 -2.41 -31.90 -2.65
CA GLN A 241 -1.70 -31.05 -1.71
C GLN A 241 -2.67 -30.15 -0.94
N ALA A 242 -3.66 -29.57 -1.60
CA ALA A 242 -4.73 -28.80 -0.97
C ALA A 242 -5.44 -29.64 0.13
N LYS A 243 -5.71 -30.92 -0.13
CA LYS A 243 -6.27 -31.84 0.88
C LYS A 243 -5.31 -32.06 2.05
N ARG A 244 -4.00 -32.24 1.80
CA ARG A 244 -3.00 -32.39 2.87
C ARG A 244 -2.84 -31.12 3.71
N ASN A 245 -3.12 -29.97 3.14
CA ASN A 245 -3.07 -28.67 3.82
C ASN A 245 -4.27 -28.45 4.77
N ILE A 246 -5.28 -29.31 4.75
CA ILE A 246 -6.43 -29.23 5.67
C ILE A 246 -5.96 -29.62 7.07
N SER A 247 -6.10 -28.70 8.02
CA SER A 247 -5.82 -28.96 9.43
C SER A 247 -6.84 -29.90 10.05
N SER A 248 -6.41 -30.74 10.99
CA SER A 248 -7.27 -31.64 11.75
C SER A 248 -8.06 -30.94 12.86
N CYS A 249 -7.69 -29.74 13.27
CA CYS A 249 -8.32 -28.97 14.35
C CYS A 249 -9.80 -28.63 14.01
N ASP A 250 -10.60 -28.43 15.02
CA ASP A 250 -11.90 -27.75 14.88
C ASP A 250 -11.73 -26.22 14.78
N PHE A 251 -12.82 -25.51 14.54
CA PHE A 251 -12.83 -24.04 14.35
C PHE A 251 -12.25 -23.30 15.56
N ASP A 252 -12.72 -23.61 16.78
CA ASP A 252 -12.33 -22.86 17.97
C ASP A 252 -10.86 -23.15 18.36
N THR A 253 -10.43 -24.40 18.22
CA THR A 253 -9.03 -24.77 18.40
C THR A 253 -8.14 -24.04 17.41
N GLN A 254 -8.52 -23.98 16.13
CA GLN A 254 -7.74 -23.27 15.11
C GLN A 254 -7.66 -21.77 15.38
N LEU A 255 -8.77 -21.14 15.79
CA LEU A 255 -8.79 -19.71 16.14
C LEU A 255 -7.84 -19.42 17.31
N ASN A 256 -7.83 -20.29 18.33
CA ASN A 256 -6.91 -20.14 19.46
C ASN A 256 -5.44 -20.32 19.01
N LEU A 257 -5.13 -21.33 18.22
CA LEU A 257 -3.79 -21.53 17.66
C LEU A 257 -3.30 -20.34 16.83
N LEU A 258 -4.19 -19.76 16.03
CA LEU A 258 -3.90 -18.55 15.26
C LEU A 258 -3.55 -17.38 16.19
N ARG A 259 -4.38 -17.12 17.20
CA ARG A 259 -4.16 -16.06 18.19
C ARG A 259 -2.88 -16.26 18.98
N ASP A 260 -2.58 -17.49 19.38
CA ASP A 260 -1.35 -17.83 20.08
C ASP A 260 -0.11 -17.60 19.19
N SER A 261 -0.20 -17.90 17.89
CA SER A 261 0.87 -17.63 16.93
C SER A 261 1.15 -16.11 16.82
N TRP A 262 0.11 -15.31 16.76
CA TRP A 262 0.25 -13.86 16.74
C TRP A 262 0.76 -13.30 18.06
N ASP A 263 0.23 -13.77 19.20
CA ASP A 263 0.69 -13.32 20.52
C ASP A 263 2.17 -13.64 20.74
N LYS A 264 2.67 -14.75 20.22
CA LYS A 264 4.09 -15.09 20.28
C LYS A 264 4.98 -14.02 19.62
N LEU A 265 4.55 -13.45 18.50
CA LEU A 265 5.29 -12.40 17.79
C LEU A 265 5.03 -11.03 18.41
N LEU A 266 3.78 -10.66 18.57
CA LEU A 266 3.38 -9.31 19.01
C LEU A 266 3.79 -9.02 20.45
N SER A 267 3.74 -10.03 21.34
CA SER A 267 4.13 -9.90 22.75
C SER A 267 5.64 -9.75 22.97
N ARG A 268 6.46 -9.86 21.92
CA ARG A 268 7.86 -9.41 21.99
C ARG A 268 7.95 -7.94 22.35
N PHE A 269 6.96 -7.13 21.93
CA PHE A 269 6.78 -5.76 22.42
C PHE A 269 5.78 -5.71 23.58
N ASP A 270 6.14 -5.00 24.65
CA ASP A 270 5.21 -4.50 25.68
C ASP A 270 5.26 -2.97 25.64
N VAL A 271 4.18 -2.33 25.17
CA VAL A 271 4.14 -0.88 25.03
C VAL A 271 3.21 -0.25 26.06
N LYS A 272 3.60 0.89 26.59
CA LYS A 272 2.75 1.76 27.41
C LYS A 272 2.21 2.87 26.52
N GLY A 273 0.97 3.25 26.76
CA GLY A 273 0.31 4.29 25.97
C GLY A 273 -1.19 4.24 26.16
N THR A 274 -1.91 5.09 25.44
CA THR A 274 -3.38 5.06 25.36
C THR A 274 -3.85 3.81 24.59
N GLU A 275 -5.11 3.44 24.73
CA GLU A 275 -5.70 2.33 24.00
C GLU A 275 -5.63 2.54 22.47
N VAL A 276 -5.80 3.79 22.00
CA VAL A 276 -5.62 4.18 20.60
C VAL A 276 -4.19 3.92 20.15
N GLN A 277 -3.19 4.36 20.92
CA GLN A 277 -1.78 4.14 20.58
C GLN A 277 -1.43 2.66 20.54
N LYS A 278 -1.94 1.86 21.46
CA LYS A 278 -1.73 0.40 21.47
C LYS A 278 -2.36 -0.25 20.23
N ARG A 279 -3.62 0.12 19.89
CA ARG A 279 -4.26 -0.38 18.67
C ARG A 279 -3.46 -0.04 17.43
N MET A 280 -3.09 1.23 17.25
CA MET A 280 -2.27 1.66 16.12
C MET A 280 -0.97 0.86 16.04
N PHE A 281 -0.24 0.74 17.16
CA PHE A 281 1.05 0.07 17.19
C PHE A 281 0.96 -1.43 16.88
N TYR A 282 0.08 -2.17 17.59
CA TYR A 282 -0.03 -3.61 17.39
C TYR A 282 -0.66 -3.97 16.04
N THR A 283 -1.57 -3.14 15.54
CA THR A 283 -2.10 -3.33 14.17
C THR A 283 -1.02 -3.04 13.12
N ALA A 284 -0.15 -2.06 13.35
CA ALA A 284 0.98 -1.79 12.46
C ALA A 284 1.96 -2.98 12.40
N LEU A 285 2.27 -3.60 13.55
CA LEU A 285 3.05 -4.85 13.56
C LEU A 285 2.33 -5.98 12.82
N TYR A 286 1.02 -6.13 13.03
CA TYR A 286 0.20 -7.13 12.35
C TYR A 286 0.29 -6.96 10.83
N HIS A 287 0.05 -5.76 10.30
CA HIS A 287 0.09 -5.49 8.86
C HIS A 287 1.46 -5.80 8.25
N THR A 288 2.55 -5.50 8.97
CA THR A 288 3.92 -5.78 8.51
C THR A 288 4.20 -7.27 8.34
N LEU A 289 3.49 -8.15 9.06
CA LEU A 289 3.77 -9.59 9.12
C LEU A 289 2.76 -10.45 8.34
N ILE A 290 1.85 -9.86 7.57
CA ILE A 290 0.91 -10.64 6.76
C ILE A 290 1.36 -10.83 5.31
N MET A 291 2.38 -10.11 4.88
CA MET A 291 3.02 -10.25 3.56
C MET A 291 4.53 -9.97 3.68
N PRO A 292 5.39 -10.58 2.81
CA PRO A 292 5.07 -11.59 1.79
C PRO A 292 4.50 -12.87 2.39
N VAL A 293 4.05 -13.82 1.56
CA VAL A 293 3.44 -15.06 2.04
C VAL A 293 4.39 -16.24 1.95
N ASP A 294 4.44 -17.08 3.00
CA ASP A 294 5.19 -18.34 2.99
C ASP A 294 4.46 -19.38 2.13
N LYS A 295 5.02 -19.62 0.94
CA LYS A 295 4.60 -20.67 0.01
C LYS A 295 5.62 -21.80 -0.08
N SER A 296 6.39 -22.05 0.96
CA SER A 296 7.40 -23.14 0.98
C SER A 296 6.78 -24.48 0.63
N GLY A 297 7.31 -25.14 -0.43
CA GLY A 297 6.76 -26.37 -0.99
C GLY A 297 5.55 -26.20 -1.90
N GLU A 298 5.07 -24.99 -2.13
CA GLU A 298 3.89 -24.66 -2.96
C GLU A 298 4.25 -24.04 -4.32
N ASN A 299 5.53 -23.93 -4.67
CA ASN A 299 5.90 -23.53 -6.02
C ASN A 299 5.70 -24.68 -7.01
N PRO A 300 4.93 -24.52 -8.10
CA PRO A 300 4.68 -25.60 -9.05
C PRO A 300 5.88 -25.97 -9.90
N LYS A 301 6.87 -25.07 -10.04
CA LYS A 301 8.02 -25.21 -10.95
C LYS A 301 9.23 -25.84 -10.27
N TRP A 302 9.45 -25.57 -8.99
CA TRP A 302 10.63 -26.03 -8.22
C TRP A 302 10.30 -26.22 -6.72
N ARG A 303 11.23 -26.79 -5.94
CA ARG A 303 10.97 -27.27 -4.56
C ARG A 303 11.92 -26.70 -3.51
N GLU A 304 12.74 -25.73 -3.86
CA GLU A 304 13.61 -25.04 -2.90
C GLU A 304 12.78 -24.41 -1.77
N THR A 305 13.34 -24.44 -0.57
CA THR A 305 12.80 -23.81 0.63
C THR A 305 13.92 -23.08 1.36
N PRO A 306 13.64 -21.95 1.99
CA PRO A 306 12.33 -21.27 2.04
C PRO A 306 11.88 -20.73 0.70
N TYR A 307 10.57 -20.58 0.52
CA TYR A 307 9.98 -19.90 -0.62
C TYR A 307 8.85 -18.97 -0.15
N TYR A 308 9.05 -17.69 -0.33
CA TYR A 308 8.03 -16.68 -0.16
C TYR A 308 7.59 -16.14 -1.52
N ASP A 309 6.35 -15.75 -1.62
CA ASP A 309 5.78 -15.10 -2.81
C ASP A 309 4.96 -13.87 -2.38
N ASP A 310 4.33 -13.20 -3.35
CA ASP A 310 3.57 -11.97 -3.09
C ASP A 310 4.46 -10.86 -2.50
N TYR A 311 5.65 -10.70 -3.09
CA TYR A 311 6.48 -9.50 -2.94
C TYR A 311 5.89 -8.40 -3.82
N TYR A 312 4.84 -7.74 -3.36
CA TYR A 312 4.16 -6.77 -4.19
C TYR A 312 4.94 -5.48 -4.37
N ALA A 313 5.76 -5.14 -3.40
CA ALA A 313 6.33 -3.83 -3.33
C ALA A 313 7.68 -3.87 -2.57
N ILE A 314 8.69 -4.56 -3.11
CA ILE A 314 10.03 -4.55 -2.50
C ILE A 314 10.59 -3.13 -2.47
N TRP A 315 10.29 -2.32 -3.49
CA TRP A 315 10.61 -0.89 -3.55
C TRP A 315 10.12 -0.11 -2.33
N ASP A 316 9.03 -0.55 -1.70
CA ASP A 316 8.45 0.02 -0.50
C ASP A 316 8.94 -0.69 0.75
N THR A 317 8.87 -2.02 0.78
CA THR A 317 9.07 -2.83 1.99
C THR A 317 10.51 -2.82 2.49
N TYR A 318 11.52 -2.70 1.63
CA TYR A 318 12.92 -2.65 2.05
C TYR A 318 13.20 -1.45 2.97
N ARG A 319 12.44 -0.36 2.83
CA ARG A 319 12.68 0.91 3.56
C ARG A 319 12.34 0.82 5.04
N SER A 320 11.35 0.03 5.42
CA SER A 320 10.89 -0.07 6.81
C SER A 320 10.34 -1.43 7.21
N SER A 321 9.60 -2.15 6.37
CA SER A 321 9.03 -3.46 6.72
C SER A 321 10.12 -4.50 6.97
N SER A 322 11.04 -4.68 6.06
CA SER A 322 12.18 -5.59 6.17
C SER A 322 13.06 -5.27 7.39
N PRO A 323 13.47 -4.01 7.63
CA PRO A 323 14.16 -3.65 8.87
C PRO A 323 13.36 -3.91 10.16
N LEU A 324 12.03 -3.81 10.13
CA LEU A 324 11.19 -4.12 11.29
C LEU A 324 11.11 -5.63 11.54
N ILE A 325 10.98 -6.42 10.49
CA ILE A 325 11.02 -7.89 10.59
C ILE A 325 12.40 -8.34 11.09
N THR A 326 13.49 -7.74 10.58
CA THR A 326 14.86 -7.98 11.08
C THR A 326 14.97 -7.78 12.60
N LEU A 327 14.32 -6.75 13.13
CA LEU A 327 14.37 -6.45 14.57
C LEU A 327 13.45 -7.38 15.38
N LEU A 328 12.28 -7.71 14.83
CA LEU A 328 11.23 -8.48 15.51
C LEU A 328 11.37 -9.99 15.34
N ASP A 329 11.68 -10.46 14.15
CA ASP A 329 11.80 -11.88 13.79
C ASP A 329 12.91 -12.10 12.75
N PRO A 330 14.19 -11.98 13.17
CA PRO A 330 15.33 -12.05 12.25
C PRO A 330 15.41 -13.37 11.48
N LYS A 331 14.84 -14.45 12.03
CA LYS A 331 14.78 -15.73 11.31
C LYS A 331 13.85 -15.65 10.10
N SER A 332 12.66 -15.10 10.26
CA SER A 332 11.73 -14.94 9.13
C SER A 332 12.31 -14.01 8.08
N GLU A 333 13.01 -12.92 8.46
CA GLU A 333 13.68 -12.06 7.49
C GLU A 333 14.79 -12.79 6.74
N ALA A 334 15.60 -13.59 7.42
CA ALA A 334 16.60 -14.42 6.75
C ALA A 334 15.97 -15.45 5.78
N ASP A 335 14.84 -16.03 6.14
CA ASP A 335 14.09 -16.93 5.25
C ASP A 335 13.51 -16.19 4.05
N ILE A 336 13.03 -14.96 4.23
CA ILE A 336 12.54 -14.08 3.15
C ILE A 336 13.68 -13.73 2.17
N VAL A 337 14.85 -13.33 2.67
CA VAL A 337 16.03 -13.06 1.84
C VAL A 337 16.50 -14.33 1.11
N ASN A 338 16.57 -15.46 1.80
CA ASN A 338 16.93 -16.74 1.17
C ASN A 338 15.93 -17.17 0.09
N SER A 339 14.66 -16.77 0.22
CA SER A 339 13.67 -17.00 -0.83
C SER A 339 13.99 -16.19 -2.10
N LEU A 340 14.46 -14.94 -1.97
CA LEU A 340 14.92 -14.16 -3.13
C LEU A 340 16.08 -14.86 -3.84
N LEU A 341 17.03 -15.41 -3.08
CA LEU A 341 18.15 -16.17 -3.62
C LEU A 341 17.73 -17.50 -4.27
N ASN A 342 16.71 -18.18 -3.73
CA ASN A 342 16.15 -19.38 -4.34
C ASN A 342 15.43 -19.05 -5.66
N ILE A 343 14.72 -17.91 -5.74
CA ILE A 343 14.12 -17.41 -6.97
C ILE A 343 15.22 -17.10 -8.00
N TYR A 344 16.26 -16.36 -7.62
CA TYR A 344 17.41 -16.11 -8.48
C TYR A 344 18.03 -17.39 -9.02
N LYS A 345 18.28 -18.37 -8.14
CA LYS A 345 18.86 -19.66 -8.49
C LYS A 345 18.05 -20.41 -9.56
N ARG A 346 16.73 -20.30 -9.54
CA ARG A 346 15.82 -21.06 -10.38
C ARG A 346 15.30 -20.30 -11.58
N GLU A 347 15.22 -19.00 -11.47
CA GLU A 347 14.59 -18.15 -12.48
C GLU A 347 15.57 -17.13 -13.09
N GLY A 348 16.79 -17.02 -12.55
CA GLY A 348 17.92 -16.26 -13.09
C GLY A 348 17.99 -14.80 -12.71
N TYR A 349 16.96 -14.24 -12.02
CA TYR A 349 16.91 -12.89 -11.48
C TYR A 349 16.16 -12.86 -10.15
N MET A 350 16.53 -11.94 -9.26
CA MET A 350 15.71 -11.63 -8.11
C MET A 350 14.48 -10.81 -8.53
N PRO A 351 13.36 -10.89 -7.83
CA PRO A 351 12.21 -10.01 -8.08
C PRO A 351 12.42 -8.62 -7.51
N ASP A 352 11.87 -7.58 -8.19
CA ASP A 352 11.52 -6.30 -7.57
C ASP A 352 10.05 -6.31 -7.13
N ALA A 353 9.21 -7.08 -7.84
CA ALA A 353 7.87 -7.46 -7.47
C ALA A 353 7.58 -8.89 -7.93
N ARG A 354 6.73 -9.62 -7.19
CA ARG A 354 6.38 -11.00 -7.51
C ARG A 354 5.00 -11.37 -7.00
N SER A 355 4.23 -12.07 -7.79
CA SER A 355 2.98 -12.70 -7.39
C SER A 355 2.61 -13.88 -8.31
N GLY A 356 1.84 -14.84 -7.79
CA GLY A 356 1.39 -15.98 -8.57
C GLY A 356 2.53 -16.77 -9.18
N ASP A 357 3.60 -17.03 -8.41
CA ASP A 357 4.77 -17.82 -8.78
C ASP A 357 5.57 -17.27 -9.98
N CYS A 358 5.51 -15.97 -10.22
CA CYS A 358 6.20 -15.30 -11.32
C CYS A 358 6.62 -13.88 -10.95
N ASN A 359 7.82 -13.46 -11.39
CA ASN A 359 8.25 -12.08 -11.24
C ASN A 359 7.26 -11.15 -11.96
N GLY A 360 6.90 -10.11 -11.26
CA GLY A 360 5.96 -9.09 -11.70
C GLY A 360 6.65 -7.87 -12.26
N ARG A 361 6.05 -6.71 -12.05
CA ARG A 361 6.58 -5.46 -12.58
C ARG A 361 7.69 -4.89 -11.71
N THR A 362 8.81 -4.55 -12.35
CA THR A 362 9.81 -3.70 -11.71
C THR A 362 9.24 -2.31 -11.48
N GLN A 363 9.49 -1.73 -10.31
CA GLN A 363 9.03 -0.38 -9.98
C GLN A 363 10.09 0.68 -10.32
N GLY A 364 10.98 1.01 -9.41
CA GLY A 364 11.96 2.06 -9.60
C GLY A 364 13.41 1.59 -9.54
N GLY A 365 13.69 0.46 -8.92
CA GLY A 365 15.03 -0.07 -8.69
C GLY A 365 15.10 -1.58 -8.88
N SER A 366 16.21 -2.17 -8.45
CA SER A 366 16.39 -3.59 -8.22
C SER A 366 16.53 -3.81 -6.70
N ASN A 367 15.43 -3.57 -5.98
CA ASN A 367 15.46 -3.25 -4.56
C ASN A 367 15.65 -4.45 -3.62
N ALA A 368 15.72 -5.68 -4.15
CA ALA A 368 16.20 -6.85 -3.41
C ALA A 368 17.60 -6.63 -2.82
N GLU A 369 18.45 -5.83 -3.51
CA GLU A 369 19.79 -5.43 -3.03
C GLU A 369 19.70 -4.67 -1.70
N GLY A 370 18.67 -3.82 -1.53
CA GLY A 370 18.43 -3.09 -0.28
C GLY A 370 18.12 -4.02 0.88
N MET A 371 17.30 -5.07 0.67
CA MET A 371 16.98 -6.08 1.68
C MET A 371 18.23 -6.90 2.05
N ILE A 372 19.00 -7.35 1.05
CA ILE A 372 20.23 -8.11 1.27
C ILE A 372 21.27 -7.29 2.03
N ALA A 373 21.48 -6.03 1.62
CA ALA A 373 22.44 -5.16 2.28
C ALA A 373 22.02 -4.85 3.73
N ASP A 374 20.73 -4.62 3.98
CA ASP A 374 20.20 -4.39 5.33
C ASP A 374 20.43 -5.62 6.23
N ALA A 375 20.14 -6.81 5.72
CA ALA A 375 20.40 -8.08 6.41
C ALA A 375 21.90 -8.27 6.70
N PHE A 376 22.76 -7.97 5.71
CA PHE A 376 24.21 -8.10 5.82
C PHE A 376 24.81 -7.19 6.89
N VAL A 377 24.53 -5.87 6.78
CA VAL A 377 25.12 -4.88 7.70
C VAL A 377 24.59 -5.02 9.14
N LYS A 378 23.44 -5.66 9.33
CA LYS A 378 22.85 -6.00 10.62
C LYS A 378 23.25 -7.38 11.13
N GLY A 379 24.01 -8.13 10.34
CA GLY A 379 24.60 -9.40 10.73
C GLY A 379 23.59 -10.55 10.84
N LEU A 380 22.58 -10.60 9.99
CA LEU A 380 21.66 -11.73 9.93
C LEU A 380 22.42 -12.99 9.52
N GLU A 381 22.24 -14.05 10.30
CA GLU A 381 22.86 -15.36 10.06
C GLU A 381 21.98 -16.22 9.12
N GLY A 382 22.59 -17.23 8.52
CA GLY A 382 21.88 -18.22 7.70
C GLY A 382 21.68 -17.82 6.24
N ILE A 383 22.32 -16.74 5.76
CA ILE A 383 22.31 -16.27 4.38
C ILE A 383 23.70 -16.48 3.77
N ASP A 384 23.77 -17.02 2.55
CA ASP A 384 25.00 -17.12 1.77
C ASP A 384 25.26 -15.78 1.06
N TYR A 385 26.00 -14.89 1.72
CA TYR A 385 26.23 -13.54 1.23
C TYR A 385 27.18 -13.47 0.02
N GLU A 386 28.06 -14.45 -0.19
CA GLU A 386 28.84 -14.53 -1.44
C GLU A 386 27.89 -14.79 -2.62
N TYR A 387 26.98 -15.76 -2.47
CA TYR A 387 25.99 -16.05 -3.48
C TYR A 387 24.95 -14.91 -3.62
N ALA A 388 24.62 -14.22 -2.54
CA ALA A 388 23.77 -13.04 -2.58
C ALA A 388 24.42 -11.88 -3.37
N LEU A 389 25.73 -11.67 -3.19
CA LEU A 389 26.47 -10.69 -4.00
C LEU A 389 26.43 -11.05 -5.49
N ASP A 390 26.59 -12.32 -5.87
CA ASP A 390 26.46 -12.76 -7.27
C ASP A 390 25.06 -12.44 -7.84
N ALA A 391 24.00 -12.60 -7.04
CA ALA A 391 22.64 -12.28 -7.43
C ALA A 391 22.46 -10.76 -7.63
N MET A 392 23.00 -9.94 -6.72
CA MET A 392 22.97 -8.47 -6.83
C MET A 392 23.72 -7.99 -8.08
N LEU A 393 24.92 -8.57 -8.34
CA LEU A 393 25.71 -8.27 -9.54
C LEU A 393 24.97 -8.66 -10.82
N LYS A 394 24.25 -9.77 -10.81
CA LYS A 394 23.42 -10.19 -11.94
C LYS A 394 22.40 -9.13 -12.33
N ASP A 395 21.68 -8.57 -11.36
CA ASP A 395 20.68 -7.53 -11.59
C ASP A 395 21.33 -6.21 -12.06
N ALA A 396 22.55 -5.91 -11.58
CA ALA A 396 23.27 -4.69 -11.89
C ALA A 396 24.04 -4.70 -13.22
N GLU A 397 24.41 -5.86 -13.75
CA GLU A 397 25.31 -5.99 -14.89
C GLU A 397 24.68 -6.63 -16.12
N ALA A 398 23.65 -7.47 -15.92
CA ALA A 398 23.03 -8.18 -17.03
C ALA A 398 21.83 -7.42 -17.56
N ASP A 399 21.92 -6.99 -18.83
CA ASP A 399 20.81 -6.36 -19.52
C ASP A 399 19.64 -7.35 -19.68
N PRO A 400 18.48 -7.10 -19.07
CA PRO A 400 17.33 -7.97 -19.18
C PRO A 400 16.64 -7.89 -20.55
N GLY A 401 17.06 -7.00 -21.44
CA GLY A 401 16.51 -6.84 -22.78
C GLY A 401 15.02 -6.48 -22.75
N ALA A 402 14.22 -7.26 -23.47
CA ALA A 402 12.76 -7.05 -23.56
C ALA A 402 12.03 -7.32 -22.22
N ASP A 403 12.64 -8.05 -21.29
CA ASP A 403 12.06 -8.42 -20.00
C ASP A 403 12.35 -7.40 -18.88
N HIS A 404 12.87 -6.21 -19.22
CA HIS A 404 13.21 -5.14 -18.24
C HIS A 404 12.02 -4.66 -17.37
N GLU A 405 10.80 -4.95 -17.77
CA GLU A 405 9.61 -4.71 -16.96
C GLU A 405 9.35 -5.83 -15.93
N LYS A 406 10.09 -6.92 -16.01
CA LYS A 406 9.92 -8.11 -15.19
C LYS A 406 11.17 -8.42 -14.35
N HIS A 407 12.36 -8.13 -14.86
CA HIS A 407 13.63 -8.46 -14.24
C HIS A 407 14.63 -7.32 -14.33
N GLY A 408 15.60 -7.33 -13.43
CA GLY A 408 16.80 -6.52 -13.47
C GLY A 408 16.56 -5.04 -13.65
N ARG A 409 17.47 -4.34 -14.29
CA ARG A 409 17.47 -2.87 -14.40
C ARG A 409 17.10 -2.40 -15.80
N GLY A 410 15.94 -1.74 -15.94
CA GLY A 410 15.56 -1.11 -17.21
C GLY A 410 16.38 0.15 -17.50
N GLY A 411 16.85 0.33 -18.76
CA GLY A 411 17.77 1.41 -19.13
C GLY A 411 19.19 1.21 -18.60
N LEU A 412 19.56 -0.05 -18.31
CA LEU A 412 20.87 -0.40 -17.74
C LEU A 412 22.04 0.02 -18.63
N ARG A 413 21.91 -0.17 -19.93
CA ARG A 413 22.96 0.21 -20.89
C ARG A 413 23.27 1.70 -20.82
N GLU A 414 22.24 2.53 -20.79
CA GLU A 414 22.37 3.98 -20.68
C GLU A 414 22.94 4.36 -19.30
N TYR A 415 22.46 3.72 -18.23
CA TYR A 415 22.97 3.95 -16.89
C TYR A 415 24.47 3.66 -16.78
N ILE A 416 24.96 2.56 -17.34
CA ILE A 416 26.39 2.21 -17.36
C ILE A 416 27.20 3.21 -18.21
N THR A 417 26.68 3.61 -19.37
CA THR A 417 27.43 4.42 -20.31
C THR A 417 27.42 5.92 -20.03
N LEU A 418 26.27 6.44 -19.52
CA LEU A 418 26.07 7.86 -19.27
C LEU A 418 26.20 8.22 -17.78
N GLY A 419 26.11 7.22 -16.90
CA GLY A 419 25.98 7.41 -15.46
C GLY A 419 24.58 7.86 -15.02
N TYR A 420 23.58 7.76 -15.90
CA TYR A 420 22.17 8.00 -15.58
C TYR A 420 21.28 7.40 -16.68
N VAL A 421 20.02 7.17 -16.35
CA VAL A 421 19.00 6.80 -17.32
C VAL A 421 18.41 8.08 -17.89
N PRO A 422 18.46 8.32 -19.23
CA PRO A 422 18.03 9.57 -19.83
C PRO A 422 16.51 9.66 -19.97
N TYR A 423 16.00 10.88 -20.00
CA TYR A 423 14.61 11.15 -20.32
C TYR A 423 14.19 10.49 -21.63
N GLY A 424 13.02 9.88 -21.66
CA GLY A 424 12.50 9.07 -22.78
C GLY A 424 12.47 7.58 -22.48
N ILE A 425 13.22 7.14 -21.48
CA ILE A 425 13.07 5.80 -20.87
C ILE A 425 12.13 5.95 -19.66
N ASP A 426 11.21 5.03 -19.51
CA ASP A 426 10.24 5.05 -18.43
C ASP A 426 10.92 5.08 -17.06
N ARG A 427 10.43 5.94 -16.16
CA ARG A 427 10.92 6.06 -14.77
C ARG A 427 12.40 6.46 -14.67
N ALA A 428 12.95 7.11 -15.67
CA ALA A 428 14.38 7.36 -15.81
C ALA A 428 15.00 8.08 -14.60
N GLY A 429 14.32 9.09 -14.06
CA GLY A 429 14.77 9.80 -12.87
C GLY A 429 14.78 8.91 -11.64
N THR A 430 13.68 8.21 -11.39
CA THR A 430 13.57 7.22 -10.29
C THR A 430 14.64 6.14 -10.42
N ARG A 431 14.76 5.51 -11.60
CA ARG A 431 15.75 4.48 -11.87
C ARG A 431 17.18 4.95 -11.59
N THR A 432 17.53 6.14 -11.99
CA THR A 432 18.88 6.68 -11.71
C THR A 432 19.14 6.80 -10.21
N ILE A 433 18.18 7.30 -9.45
CA ILE A 433 18.31 7.50 -8.00
C ILE A 433 18.33 6.17 -7.27
N GLU A 434 17.40 5.29 -7.57
CA GLU A 434 17.30 3.98 -6.93
C GLU A 434 18.51 3.09 -7.29
N TYR A 435 18.97 3.10 -8.55
CA TYR A 435 20.18 2.35 -8.93
C TYR A 435 21.44 2.86 -8.21
N ALA A 436 21.56 4.17 -8.01
CA ALA A 436 22.67 4.72 -7.23
C ALA A 436 22.64 4.21 -5.77
N TYR A 437 21.46 4.07 -5.18
CA TYR A 437 21.31 3.45 -3.85
C TYR A 437 21.56 1.94 -3.90
N ASN A 438 21.04 1.22 -4.91
CA ASN A 438 21.29 -0.21 -5.06
C ASN A 438 22.81 -0.50 -5.27
N ASP A 439 23.52 0.35 -6.01
CA ASP A 439 24.98 0.28 -6.17
C ASP A 439 25.72 0.48 -4.85
N TYR A 440 25.25 1.40 -3.99
CA TYR A 440 25.76 1.53 -2.62
C TYR A 440 25.55 0.24 -1.82
N CYS A 441 24.39 -0.40 -1.92
CA CYS A 441 24.10 -1.66 -1.25
C CYS A 441 25.06 -2.77 -1.70
N ILE A 442 25.32 -2.89 -3.00
CA ILE A 442 26.32 -3.82 -3.55
C ILE A 442 27.71 -3.52 -2.98
N ALA A 443 28.11 -2.24 -2.94
CA ALA A 443 29.40 -1.82 -2.40
C ALA A 443 29.56 -2.22 -0.91
N GLU A 444 28.55 -2.02 -0.07
CA GLU A 444 28.62 -2.37 1.35
C GLU A 444 28.76 -3.89 1.56
N VAL A 445 28.02 -4.71 0.82
CA VAL A 445 28.16 -6.17 0.88
C VAL A 445 29.55 -6.60 0.37
N ALA A 446 29.99 -6.08 -0.77
CA ALA A 446 31.30 -6.37 -1.35
C ALA A 446 32.46 -6.01 -0.41
N LYS A 447 32.38 -4.84 0.24
CA LYS A 447 33.35 -4.39 1.25
C LYS A 447 33.45 -5.38 2.41
N GLY A 448 32.32 -5.78 2.97
CA GLY A 448 32.30 -6.72 4.09
C GLY A 448 32.80 -8.11 3.73
N LEU A 449 32.69 -8.52 2.46
CA LEU A 449 33.22 -9.78 1.92
C LEU A 449 34.67 -9.67 1.42
N GLY A 450 35.29 -8.48 1.49
CA GLY A 450 36.67 -8.24 1.04
C GLY A 450 36.83 -8.20 -0.48
N ARG A 451 35.75 -7.94 -1.23
CA ARG A 451 35.74 -7.82 -2.69
C ARG A 451 36.04 -6.38 -3.12
N GLU A 452 37.29 -5.98 -2.93
CA GLU A 452 37.73 -4.57 -3.04
C GLU A 452 37.54 -3.96 -4.45
N ASP A 453 37.67 -4.73 -5.50
CA ASP A 453 37.43 -4.27 -6.86
C ASP A 453 35.95 -3.97 -7.11
N VAL A 454 35.06 -4.83 -6.67
CA VAL A 454 33.60 -4.65 -6.71
C VAL A 454 33.19 -3.46 -5.83
N TYR A 455 33.72 -3.39 -4.60
CA TYR A 455 33.48 -2.27 -3.70
C TYR A 455 33.84 -0.92 -4.34
N ALA A 456 35.05 -0.78 -4.86
CA ALA A 456 35.51 0.47 -5.46
C ALA A 456 34.66 0.88 -6.68
N HIS A 457 34.28 -0.10 -7.50
CA HIS A 457 33.46 0.13 -8.69
C HIS A 457 32.05 0.64 -8.30
N TYR A 458 31.34 -0.07 -7.44
CA TYR A 458 29.96 0.25 -7.09
C TYR A 458 29.87 1.45 -6.14
N LEU A 459 30.83 1.68 -5.27
CA LEU A 459 30.92 2.91 -4.50
C LEU A 459 31.01 4.15 -5.40
N LYS A 460 31.77 4.05 -6.49
CA LYS A 460 31.82 5.13 -7.48
C LYS A 460 30.47 5.32 -8.19
N GLN A 461 29.82 4.24 -8.59
CA GLN A 461 28.53 4.30 -9.27
C GLN A 461 27.41 4.83 -8.36
N SER A 462 27.49 4.58 -7.06
CA SER A 462 26.52 5.13 -6.10
C SER A 462 26.46 6.66 -6.09
N GLY A 463 27.49 7.32 -6.63
CA GLY A 463 27.51 8.77 -6.86
C GLY A 463 26.72 9.25 -8.10
N ASN A 464 26.19 8.35 -8.92
CA ASN A 464 25.54 8.67 -10.20
C ASN A 464 24.28 9.53 -10.10
N TRP A 465 23.63 9.61 -8.94
CA TRP A 465 22.53 10.52 -8.70
C TRP A 465 22.90 11.98 -9.05
N ARG A 466 24.20 12.37 -8.91
CA ARG A 466 24.71 13.71 -9.22
C ARG A 466 24.60 14.07 -10.69
N ASN A 467 24.54 13.08 -11.58
CA ASN A 467 24.40 13.33 -13.03
C ASN A 467 23.01 13.88 -13.41
N LEU A 468 22.02 13.72 -12.54
CA LEU A 468 20.72 14.34 -12.68
C LEU A 468 20.52 15.55 -11.73
N TRP A 469 21.54 15.88 -10.90
CA TRP A 469 21.49 17.05 -10.02
C TRP A 469 21.85 18.31 -10.81
N ARG A 470 20.85 19.15 -11.09
CA ARG A 470 21.02 20.43 -11.78
C ARG A 470 21.27 21.54 -10.76
N SER A 471 22.52 21.80 -10.46
CA SER A 471 22.95 22.72 -9.39
C SER A 471 22.65 24.20 -9.66
N ASP A 472 22.55 24.60 -10.94
CA ASP A 472 22.23 25.95 -11.38
C ASP A 472 20.74 26.27 -11.36
N TYR A 473 19.88 25.24 -11.29
CA TYR A 473 18.43 25.44 -11.30
C TYR A 473 17.94 25.97 -9.95
N GLU A 474 17.27 27.12 -9.99
CA GLU A 474 16.71 27.75 -8.80
C GLU A 474 15.18 27.76 -8.89
N TRP A 475 14.54 27.30 -7.84
CA TRP A 475 13.09 27.30 -7.71
C TRP A 475 12.68 27.45 -6.26
N ASP A 476 11.72 28.35 -5.99
CA ASP A 476 11.18 28.59 -4.65
C ASP A 476 12.27 28.88 -3.59
N ASP A 477 13.19 29.78 -3.91
CA ASP A 477 14.33 30.21 -3.07
C ASP A 477 15.34 29.08 -2.70
N VAL A 478 15.36 27.99 -3.43
CA VAL A 478 16.30 26.88 -3.26
C VAL A 478 16.96 26.53 -4.59
N LYS A 479 18.24 26.22 -4.56
CA LYS A 479 19.03 25.80 -5.72
C LYS A 479 19.32 24.30 -5.70
N GLY A 480 19.39 23.73 -6.90
CA GLY A 480 19.75 22.34 -7.12
C GLY A 480 18.55 21.39 -6.94
N TYR A 481 18.25 20.66 -7.99
CA TYR A 481 17.20 19.65 -8.02
C TYR A 481 17.58 18.50 -8.95
N ILE A 482 17.06 17.31 -8.66
CA ILE A 482 17.08 16.21 -9.63
C ILE A 482 16.11 16.57 -10.75
N MET A 483 16.65 16.77 -11.97
CA MET A 483 15.92 17.30 -13.11
C MET A 483 16.05 16.38 -14.32
N PRO A 484 15.07 16.38 -15.25
CA PRO A 484 15.14 15.56 -16.46
C PRO A 484 16.29 16.00 -17.37
N ARG A 485 17.04 15.00 -17.86
CA ARG A 485 18.18 15.15 -18.75
C ARG A 485 18.08 14.16 -19.88
N ASP A 486 18.32 14.61 -21.11
CA ASP A 486 18.28 13.74 -22.30
C ASP A 486 19.59 12.95 -22.52
N ALA A 487 19.58 12.02 -23.48
CA ALA A 487 20.74 11.20 -23.82
C ALA A 487 21.93 11.99 -24.38
N GLN A 488 21.75 13.25 -24.81
CA GLN A 488 22.78 14.17 -25.26
C GLN A 488 23.35 15.03 -24.13
N GLY A 489 22.90 14.80 -22.91
CA GLY A 489 23.32 15.54 -21.72
C GLY A 489 22.69 16.92 -21.56
N ARG A 490 21.64 17.23 -22.28
CA ARG A 490 20.93 18.52 -22.19
C ARG A 490 19.85 18.47 -21.12
N TRP A 491 19.75 19.52 -20.33
CA TRP A 491 18.64 19.69 -19.38
C TRP A 491 17.36 20.02 -20.12
N LEU A 492 16.23 19.51 -19.65
CA LEU A 492 14.92 19.75 -20.23
C LEU A 492 14.15 20.73 -19.34
N ASP A 493 13.91 21.95 -19.88
CA ASP A 493 13.11 22.99 -19.22
C ASP A 493 11.61 22.83 -19.48
N SER A 494 11.26 21.96 -20.40
CA SER A 494 9.87 21.59 -20.70
C SER A 494 9.80 20.14 -21.17
N VAL A 495 8.69 19.50 -20.87
CA VAL A 495 8.44 18.09 -21.19
C VAL A 495 7.02 17.93 -21.73
N PRO A 496 6.77 16.92 -22.59
CA PRO A 496 5.39 16.60 -22.97
C PRO A 496 4.58 16.21 -21.72
N TRP A 497 3.34 16.62 -21.67
CA TRP A 497 2.37 16.06 -20.74
C TRP A 497 2.13 14.61 -21.14
N GLY A 498 2.57 13.62 -20.33
CA GLY A 498 2.94 12.36 -20.97
C GLY A 498 2.11 11.24 -20.59
N HIS A 499 1.15 10.86 -20.12
CA HIS A 499 0.61 9.50 -19.96
C HIS A 499 -0.76 9.31 -20.64
N SER A 500 -1.51 10.37 -20.73
CA SER A 500 -2.84 10.37 -21.33
C SER A 500 -2.75 10.63 -22.84
N LYS A 501 -3.39 9.78 -23.61
CA LYS A 501 -3.63 10.03 -25.05
C LYS A 501 -4.56 11.24 -25.28
N VAL A 502 -5.18 11.75 -24.24
CA VAL A 502 -6.16 12.82 -24.24
C VAL A 502 -5.50 14.20 -24.20
N PHE A 503 -4.27 14.30 -23.64
CA PHE A 503 -3.56 15.53 -23.43
C PHE A 503 -2.20 15.53 -24.15
N HIS A 504 -1.92 16.56 -24.94
CA HIS A 504 -0.69 16.65 -25.71
C HIS A 504 0.12 17.95 -25.51
N PRO A 505 -0.13 18.81 -24.52
CA PRO A 505 0.69 20.00 -24.40
C PRO A 505 2.10 19.66 -23.91
N THR A 506 3.08 20.40 -24.39
CA THR A 506 4.36 20.52 -23.74
C THR A 506 4.22 21.51 -22.60
N ILE A 507 4.62 21.11 -21.40
CA ILE A 507 4.52 21.94 -20.19
C ILE A 507 5.90 22.31 -19.67
N PRO A 508 6.06 23.50 -19.06
CA PRO A 508 7.29 23.82 -18.33
C PRO A 508 7.53 22.81 -17.21
N TYR A 509 8.78 22.37 -17.06
CA TYR A 509 9.17 21.43 -16.02
C TYR A 509 9.72 22.18 -14.81
N THR A 510 9.09 21.97 -13.67
CA THR A 510 9.52 22.46 -12.36
C THR A 510 9.60 21.31 -11.37
N PRO A 511 10.25 21.48 -10.22
CA PRO A 511 10.35 20.40 -9.23
C PRO A 511 9.02 19.86 -8.69
N VAL A 512 7.93 20.53 -8.93
CA VAL A 512 6.57 20.10 -8.55
C VAL A 512 5.67 19.83 -9.75
N THR A 513 6.22 19.83 -10.95
CA THR A 513 5.44 19.57 -12.17
C THR A 513 5.03 18.10 -12.20
N LYS A 514 3.73 17.89 -12.27
CA LYS A 514 3.13 16.59 -12.55
C LYS A 514 3.08 16.41 -14.06
N VAL A 515 3.70 15.39 -14.55
CA VAL A 515 3.78 15.09 -15.99
C VAL A 515 2.82 13.98 -16.43
N ALA A 516 1.93 13.61 -15.55
CA ALA A 516 0.91 12.59 -15.78
C ALA A 516 -0.44 13.03 -15.20
N PRO A 517 -1.54 12.49 -15.72
CA PRO A 517 -2.89 12.80 -15.29
C PRO A 517 -3.12 12.59 -13.80
N TRP A 518 -2.50 11.60 -13.25
CA TRP A 518 -2.69 11.22 -11.85
C TRP A 518 -1.84 12.08 -10.92
N TYR A 519 -2.22 12.10 -9.69
CA TYR A 519 -1.46 12.71 -8.62
C TYR A 519 -0.01 12.23 -8.57
N LEU A 520 0.18 10.95 -8.68
CA LEU A 520 1.49 10.32 -8.73
C LEU A 520 1.87 10.08 -10.19
N PRO A 521 3.07 10.49 -10.61
CA PRO A 521 3.61 10.10 -11.90
C PRO A 521 3.74 8.59 -11.98
N TRP A 522 3.29 8.03 -13.10
CA TRP A 522 3.20 6.60 -13.30
C TRP A 522 4.40 6.03 -14.10
N TRP A 523 4.24 4.78 -14.52
CA TRP A 523 5.22 3.94 -15.21
C TRP A 523 5.93 4.57 -16.41
N SER A 524 5.26 5.37 -17.20
CA SER A 524 5.80 5.98 -18.42
C SER A 524 6.23 7.43 -18.25
N THR A 525 6.52 7.86 -17.01
CA THR A 525 6.99 9.20 -16.71
C THR A 525 8.46 9.23 -16.31
N PHE A 526 9.01 10.40 -16.09
CA PHE A 526 10.39 10.56 -15.64
C PHE A 526 10.60 10.08 -14.21
N PHE A 527 9.66 10.40 -13.31
CA PHE A 527 9.62 9.88 -11.96
C PHE A 527 8.44 8.92 -11.80
N TYR A 528 8.64 7.89 -10.99
CA TYR A 528 7.63 6.98 -10.54
C TYR A 528 7.16 7.39 -9.14
N GLU A 529 5.87 7.62 -9.01
CA GLU A 529 5.14 7.88 -7.76
C GLU A 529 5.66 9.02 -6.88
N ALA A 530 6.51 9.90 -7.39
CA ALA A 530 6.96 11.11 -6.70
C ALA A 530 7.36 12.20 -7.68
N LEU A 531 7.70 13.37 -7.17
CA LEU A 531 8.11 14.52 -7.95
C LEU A 531 9.60 14.81 -7.78
N SER A 532 10.15 15.67 -8.62
CA SER A 532 11.54 16.10 -8.52
C SER A 532 11.88 16.66 -7.13
N ALA A 533 10.96 17.42 -6.52
CA ALA A 533 11.16 17.95 -5.17
C ALA A 533 11.36 16.85 -4.11
N GLU A 534 10.64 15.73 -4.23
CA GLU A 534 10.73 14.58 -3.34
C GLU A 534 12.00 13.77 -3.62
N TYR A 535 12.25 13.39 -4.89
CA TYR A 535 13.47 12.65 -5.25
C TYR A 535 14.75 13.43 -5.03
N SER A 536 14.69 14.77 -5.03
CA SER A 536 15.84 15.62 -4.66
C SER A 536 16.20 15.55 -3.17
N LEU A 537 15.41 14.85 -2.36
CA LEU A 537 15.66 14.56 -0.94
C LEU A 537 15.81 13.06 -0.66
N SER A 538 15.64 12.21 -1.67
CA SER A 538 15.65 10.74 -1.53
C SER A 538 17.01 10.14 -1.91
N ILE A 539 18.08 10.55 -1.20
CA ILE A 539 19.45 10.03 -1.38
C ILE A 539 19.92 9.45 -0.05
N PRO A 540 19.36 8.29 0.38
CA PRO A 540 19.57 7.77 1.74
C PRO A 540 21.01 7.35 2.05
N HIS A 541 21.77 6.96 1.03
CA HIS A 541 23.15 6.48 1.14
C HIS A 541 24.20 7.59 1.17
N ASP A 542 23.86 8.80 0.70
CA ASP A 542 24.81 9.90 0.57
C ASP A 542 24.19 11.23 1.00
N VAL A 543 23.56 11.23 2.16
CA VAL A 543 22.97 12.46 2.74
C VAL A 543 24.04 13.56 2.96
N PRO A 544 25.28 13.26 3.41
CA PRO A 544 26.33 14.28 3.47
C PRO A 544 26.64 14.93 2.13
N GLY A 545 26.75 14.13 1.06
CA GLY A 545 26.95 14.64 -0.30
C GLY A 545 25.77 15.45 -0.80
N LEU A 546 24.55 15.07 -0.44
CA LEU A 546 23.34 15.85 -0.74
C LEU A 546 23.35 17.22 0.00
N ILE A 547 23.75 17.26 1.26
CA ILE A 547 23.92 18.51 2.01
C ILE A 547 24.93 19.43 1.35
N GLU A 548 26.08 18.89 0.93
CA GLU A 548 27.09 19.62 0.19
C GLU A 548 26.51 20.17 -1.13
N ALA A 549 25.82 19.32 -1.92
CA ALA A 549 25.19 19.72 -3.18
C ALA A 549 24.11 20.80 -3.00
N CYS A 550 23.47 20.86 -1.84
CA CYS A 550 22.51 21.90 -1.45
C CYS A 550 23.18 23.20 -0.95
N GLY A 551 24.51 23.27 -0.87
CA GLY A 551 25.24 24.44 -0.38
C GLY A 551 25.45 24.49 1.13
N GLY A 552 25.41 23.34 1.80
CA GLY A 552 25.71 23.18 3.21
C GLY A 552 24.49 23.12 4.12
N ALA A 553 24.76 22.88 5.40
CA ALA A 553 23.75 22.52 6.41
C ALA A 553 22.60 23.54 6.56
N GLU A 554 22.90 24.84 6.55
CA GLU A 554 21.88 25.89 6.72
C GLU A 554 20.95 26.00 5.52
N THR A 555 21.50 25.92 4.29
CA THR A 555 20.71 25.89 3.05
C THR A 555 19.85 24.62 2.97
N PHE A 556 20.43 23.49 3.39
CA PHE A 556 19.70 22.21 3.46
C PHE A 556 18.56 22.28 4.47
N ARG A 557 18.78 22.87 5.65
CA ARG A 557 17.73 23.10 6.63
C ARG A 557 16.59 23.95 6.04
N LYS A 558 16.93 25.09 5.39
CA LYS A 558 15.93 25.94 4.71
C LYS A 558 15.13 25.13 3.68
N ARG A 559 15.80 24.28 2.90
CA ARG A 559 15.13 23.41 1.90
C ARG A 559 14.12 22.48 2.58
N LEU A 560 14.50 21.78 3.64
CA LEU A 560 13.61 20.89 4.39
C LEU A 560 12.43 21.65 4.99
N ASP A 561 12.70 22.78 5.65
CA ASP A 561 11.63 23.61 6.23
C ASP A 561 10.63 24.05 5.17
N LEU A 562 11.09 24.56 4.03
CA LEU A 562 10.22 24.95 2.89
C LEU A 562 9.46 23.75 2.31
N PHE A 563 10.10 22.58 2.22
CA PHE A 563 9.45 21.38 1.70
C PHE A 563 8.24 20.97 2.55
N PHE A 564 8.37 20.98 3.88
CA PHE A 564 7.25 20.69 4.78
C PHE A 564 6.25 21.86 4.86
N ASP A 565 6.72 23.08 5.02
CA ASP A 565 5.85 24.25 5.19
C ASP A 565 5.02 24.54 3.94
N ARG A 566 5.51 24.22 2.75
CA ARG A 566 4.78 24.28 1.46
C ARG A 566 3.92 23.04 1.20
N LYS A 567 3.81 22.13 2.18
CA LYS A 567 3.01 20.89 2.07
C LYS A 567 3.36 20.04 0.84
N ARG A 568 4.67 19.92 0.55
CA ARG A 568 5.18 19.07 -0.53
C ARG A 568 5.47 17.64 -0.08
N TYR A 569 5.58 17.44 1.22
CA TYR A 569 5.77 16.13 1.81
C TYR A 569 4.53 15.27 1.60
N ASN A 570 4.72 14.10 1.02
CA ASN A 570 3.69 13.08 0.89
C ASN A 570 4.03 11.91 1.80
N VAL A 571 3.34 11.78 2.93
CA VAL A 571 3.52 10.65 3.84
C VAL A 571 2.92 9.36 3.27
N GLY A 572 1.98 9.48 2.35
CA GLY A 572 1.28 8.35 1.73
C GLY A 572 2.07 7.70 0.61
N ASN A 573 3.40 7.95 0.50
CA ASN A 573 4.26 7.33 -0.50
C ASN A 573 5.73 7.22 -0.04
N GLU A 574 6.34 6.11 -0.28
CA GLU A 574 7.57 5.62 0.33
C GLU A 574 8.86 6.37 -0.02
N PRO A 575 9.05 6.98 -1.21
CA PRO A 575 10.25 7.78 -1.49
C PRO A 575 10.55 8.86 -0.45
N SER A 576 9.51 9.34 0.23
CA SER A 576 9.60 10.39 1.24
C SER A 576 9.77 9.88 2.68
N PHE A 577 9.85 8.58 2.92
CA PHE A 577 9.87 7.99 4.26
C PHE A 577 11.03 8.48 5.13
N LEU A 578 12.22 8.61 4.57
CA LEU A 578 13.40 9.11 5.29
C LEU A 578 13.37 10.64 5.48
N THR A 579 12.64 11.38 4.66
CA THR A 579 12.72 12.85 4.58
C THR A 579 12.55 13.56 5.94
N PRO A 580 11.62 13.16 6.83
CA PRO A 580 11.51 13.78 8.16
C PRO A 580 12.74 13.57 9.03
N CYS A 581 13.53 12.54 8.76
CA CYS A 581 14.73 12.20 9.52
C CYS A 581 16.00 12.88 8.99
N LEU A 582 15.95 13.54 7.84
CA LEU A 582 17.13 14.19 7.24
C LEU A 582 17.73 15.31 8.11
N TYR A 583 16.96 15.88 9.02
CA TYR A 583 17.45 16.85 10.00
C TYR A 583 18.54 16.29 10.93
N HIS A 584 18.67 14.96 11.10
CA HIS A 584 19.74 14.35 11.92
C HIS A 584 21.13 14.71 11.40
N TRP A 585 21.33 14.73 10.07
CA TRP A 585 22.64 15.00 9.48
C TRP A 585 23.11 16.45 9.60
N ILE A 586 22.22 17.34 10.04
CA ILE A 586 22.55 18.74 10.36
C ILE A 586 22.42 19.01 11.86
N GLY A 587 22.46 17.95 12.71
CA GLY A 587 22.45 18.05 14.17
C GLY A 587 21.12 18.55 14.77
N ARG A 588 19.98 18.32 14.08
CA ARG A 588 18.66 18.81 14.50
C ARG A 588 17.62 17.68 14.65
N PRO A 589 17.91 16.63 15.46
CA PRO A 589 16.94 15.57 15.74
C PRO A 589 15.66 16.06 16.44
N ASP A 590 15.70 17.24 17.06
CA ASP A 590 14.54 17.94 17.58
C ASP A 590 13.52 18.28 16.48
N LEU A 591 13.98 18.75 15.32
CA LEU A 591 13.10 19.02 14.18
C LEU A 591 12.52 17.75 13.57
N THR A 592 13.30 16.66 13.52
CA THR A 592 12.75 15.34 13.16
C THR A 592 11.59 14.96 14.10
N SER A 593 11.79 15.07 15.41
CA SER A 593 10.76 14.75 16.41
C SER A 593 9.49 15.57 16.19
N ASP A 594 9.63 16.86 15.92
CA ASP A 594 8.49 17.75 15.68
C ASP A 594 7.73 17.36 14.39
N ARG A 595 8.46 17.13 13.28
CA ARG A 595 7.87 16.76 11.99
C ARG A 595 7.19 15.38 12.05
N VAL A 596 7.85 14.37 12.60
CA VAL A 596 7.28 13.04 12.76
C VAL A 596 6.00 13.07 13.59
N ARG A 597 6.02 13.78 14.73
CA ARG A 597 4.84 13.92 15.57
C ARG A 597 3.70 14.60 14.82
N GLN A 598 3.99 15.68 14.08
CA GLN A 598 3.00 16.36 13.24
C GLN A 598 2.41 15.42 12.22
N ILE A 599 3.25 14.71 11.44
CA ILE A 599 2.83 13.79 10.39
C ILE A 599 1.89 12.71 10.95
N ILE A 600 2.28 12.06 12.04
CA ILE A 600 1.46 10.99 12.63
C ILE A 600 0.14 11.55 13.15
N THR A 601 0.17 12.69 13.84
CA THR A 601 -1.05 13.28 14.42
C THR A 601 -2.05 13.72 13.34
N GLU A 602 -1.55 14.19 12.20
CA GLU A 602 -2.39 14.69 11.10
C GLU A 602 -2.91 13.59 10.17
N ASN A 603 -2.20 12.44 10.08
CA ASN A 603 -2.45 11.49 8.99
C ASN A 603 -2.76 10.06 9.44
N TYR A 604 -2.44 9.66 10.68
CA TYR A 604 -2.67 8.31 11.16
C TYR A 604 -3.67 8.29 12.32
N ASN A 605 -4.53 7.29 12.35
CA ASN A 605 -5.46 7.06 13.47
C ASN A 605 -5.89 5.59 13.52
N ASP A 606 -6.73 5.21 14.51
CA ASP A 606 -7.19 3.84 14.72
C ASP A 606 -8.57 3.55 14.09
N THR A 607 -8.90 4.24 12.99
CA THR A 607 -10.14 4.00 12.24
C THR A 607 -9.87 3.17 10.97
N PRO A 608 -10.91 2.61 10.34
CA PRO A 608 -10.75 1.94 9.04
C PRO A 608 -10.12 2.80 7.94
N ASP A 609 -10.24 4.13 8.00
CA ASP A 609 -9.56 5.09 7.12
C ASP A 609 -8.27 5.65 7.77
N GLY A 610 -7.59 4.87 8.59
CA GLY A 610 -6.50 5.33 9.46
C GLY A 610 -5.12 5.41 8.84
N LEU A 611 -4.93 5.06 7.56
CA LEU A 611 -3.65 5.12 6.86
C LEU A 611 -3.63 6.22 5.79
N PRO A 612 -2.51 6.92 5.58
CA PRO A 612 -2.41 8.05 4.65
C PRO A 612 -2.18 7.65 3.18
N GLY A 613 -1.79 6.44 2.91
CA GLY A 613 -1.51 5.87 1.59
C GLY A 613 -1.82 4.40 1.56
N ASN A 614 -1.57 3.73 0.43
CA ASN A 614 -1.58 2.28 0.39
C ASN A 614 -0.61 1.77 1.45
N ASP A 615 -0.98 0.70 2.16
CA ASP A 615 -0.10 0.15 3.21
C ASP A 615 1.16 -0.52 2.62
N ASP A 616 1.11 -0.86 1.34
CA ASP A 616 2.15 -1.48 0.53
C ASP A 616 2.90 -2.59 1.29
N SER A 617 2.13 -3.65 1.55
CA SER A 617 2.62 -4.84 2.28
C SER A 617 3.21 -4.51 3.66
N GLY A 618 2.59 -3.56 4.36
CA GLY A 618 3.00 -3.14 5.71
C GLY A 618 4.02 -2.01 5.77
N SER A 619 4.37 -1.36 4.64
CA SER A 619 5.38 -0.30 4.63
C SER A 619 4.93 0.96 5.37
N MET A 620 3.67 1.44 5.14
CA MET A 620 3.10 2.54 5.92
C MET A 620 3.01 2.20 7.41
N SER A 621 2.58 0.98 7.70
CA SER A 621 2.42 0.47 9.06
C SER A 621 3.76 0.35 9.78
N SER A 622 4.79 -0.20 9.15
CA SER A 622 6.13 -0.33 9.75
C SER A 622 6.81 1.03 9.96
N TRP A 623 6.61 1.98 9.05
CA TRP A 623 7.03 3.37 9.25
C TRP A 623 6.41 3.96 10.51
N LEU A 624 5.09 3.80 10.68
CA LEU A 624 4.38 4.23 11.90
C LEU A 624 4.94 3.55 13.15
N ALA A 625 5.10 2.22 13.14
CA ALA A 625 5.58 1.46 14.29
C ALA A 625 6.97 1.94 14.74
N PHE A 626 7.92 2.11 13.82
CA PHE A 626 9.24 2.62 14.13
C PHE A 626 9.18 4.01 14.76
N HIS A 627 8.44 4.92 14.16
CA HIS A 627 8.36 6.29 14.67
C HIS A 627 7.62 6.39 16.02
N MET A 628 6.66 5.50 16.27
CA MET A 628 6.04 5.41 17.61
C MET A 628 7.05 4.98 18.69
N LEU A 629 8.05 4.16 18.34
CA LEU A 629 9.14 3.75 19.23
C LEU A 629 10.23 4.82 19.37
N GLY A 630 10.28 5.82 18.50
CA GLY A 630 11.34 6.82 18.44
C GLY A 630 12.61 6.32 17.74
N LEU A 631 12.47 5.31 16.90
CA LEU A 631 13.52 4.71 16.08
C LEU A 631 13.18 4.88 14.61
N TYR A 632 14.17 5.01 13.73
CA TYR A 632 13.96 4.86 12.31
C TYR A 632 15.20 4.26 11.63
N PRO A 633 15.09 3.17 10.87
CA PRO A 633 16.21 2.60 10.13
C PRO A 633 16.57 3.47 8.93
N ASN A 634 17.86 3.56 8.62
CA ASN A 634 18.27 3.93 7.27
C ASN A 634 18.65 2.63 6.56
N ALA A 635 17.70 2.05 5.84
CA ALA A 635 17.83 0.73 5.26
C ALA A 635 19.13 0.55 4.45
N GLY A 636 19.74 -0.64 4.53
CA GLY A 636 21.07 -0.91 3.96
C GLY A 636 22.23 -0.32 4.76
N GLN A 637 21.96 0.27 5.94
CA GLN A 637 22.97 0.77 6.87
C GLN A 637 22.76 0.19 8.27
N SER A 638 23.83 0.12 9.04
CA SER A 638 23.87 -0.61 10.32
C SER A 638 23.23 0.12 11.50
N TYR A 639 22.71 1.32 11.35
CA TYR A 639 22.26 2.17 12.44
C TYR A 639 20.78 2.55 12.36
N TYR A 640 20.27 3.00 13.50
CA TYR A 640 18.94 3.62 13.62
C TYR A 640 19.09 5.08 14.03
N LEU A 641 18.24 5.93 13.45
CA LEU A 641 18.06 7.34 13.84
C LEU A 641 17.09 7.40 15.02
N LEU A 642 17.40 8.24 16.01
CA LEU A 642 16.65 8.33 17.26
C LEU A 642 16.00 9.70 17.40
N HIS A 643 14.73 9.72 17.79
CA HIS A 643 13.95 10.93 18.03
C HIS A 643 12.94 10.69 19.17
N ALA A 644 12.20 11.72 19.58
CA ALA A 644 11.23 11.54 20.67
C ALA A 644 10.11 10.56 20.27
N PRO A 645 9.93 9.45 21.00
CA PRO A 645 8.87 8.48 20.73
C PRO A 645 7.48 9.09 21.00
N LEU A 646 6.46 8.49 20.36
CA LEU A 646 5.07 8.77 20.70
C LEU A 646 4.61 7.96 21.92
N LEU A 647 5.20 6.79 22.11
CA LEU A 647 4.92 5.92 23.25
C LEU A 647 5.71 6.37 24.48
N PRO A 648 5.10 6.48 25.66
CA PRO A 648 5.82 6.90 26.87
C PRO A 648 6.86 5.89 27.35
N ALA A 649 6.64 4.60 27.08
CA ALA A 649 7.61 3.54 27.32
C ALA A 649 7.28 2.30 26.52
N TRP A 650 8.32 1.52 26.22
CA TRP A 650 8.20 0.23 25.55
C TRP A 650 9.34 -0.73 25.94
N THR A 651 9.10 -2.00 25.78
CA THR A 651 10.07 -3.07 25.97
C THR A 651 10.01 -4.02 24.79
N LEU A 652 11.17 -4.40 24.24
CA LEU A 652 11.31 -5.41 23.20
C LEU A 652 12.13 -6.57 23.73
N GLN A 653 11.59 -7.78 23.64
CA GLN A 653 12.34 -9.01 23.86
C GLN A 653 13.03 -9.40 22.56
N LEU A 654 14.34 -9.26 22.53
CA LEU A 654 15.18 -9.60 21.39
C LEU A 654 15.28 -11.12 21.21
N ASP A 655 15.54 -11.56 19.99
CA ASP A 655 15.64 -12.98 19.66
C ASP A 655 16.78 -13.70 20.42
N ASN A 656 17.85 -12.98 20.72
CA ASN A 656 18.98 -13.48 21.50
C ASN A 656 18.71 -13.56 23.03
N GLY A 657 17.47 -13.39 23.46
CA GLY A 657 17.02 -13.46 24.85
C GLY A 657 17.29 -12.20 25.68
N LYS A 658 17.91 -11.18 25.11
CA LYS A 658 18.13 -9.89 25.79
C LYS A 658 16.90 -8.99 25.69
N THR A 659 16.87 -7.93 26.48
CA THR A 659 15.76 -7.00 26.55
C THR A 659 16.25 -5.59 26.22
N LEU A 660 15.57 -4.97 25.27
CA LEU A 660 15.73 -3.54 24.97
C LEU A 660 14.52 -2.77 25.55
N ARG A 661 14.77 -1.62 26.16
CA ARG A 661 13.73 -0.74 26.71
C ARG A 661 13.88 0.66 26.16
N GLY A 662 12.75 1.30 25.88
CA GLY A 662 12.67 2.71 25.57
C GLY A 662 11.81 3.44 26.60
N THR A 663 12.26 4.57 27.09
CA THR A 663 11.55 5.36 28.09
C THR A 663 11.63 6.84 27.74
N LEU A 664 10.48 7.52 27.72
CA LEU A 664 10.38 8.97 27.55
C LEU A 664 10.41 9.65 28.92
N LYS A 665 11.33 10.61 29.13
CA LYS A 665 11.48 11.38 30.37
C LYS A 665 11.36 12.88 30.10
N GLY A 666 10.64 13.56 30.96
CA GLY A 666 10.47 15.02 30.91
C GLY A 666 8.99 15.40 30.72
N LYS A 667 8.74 16.67 30.46
CA LYS A 667 7.42 17.24 30.21
C LYS A 667 7.44 18.02 28.89
N GLY A 668 6.49 17.76 28.03
CA GLY A 668 6.42 18.39 26.71
C GLY A 668 6.82 17.43 25.59
N THR A 669 7.13 17.98 24.43
CA THR A 669 7.37 17.21 23.20
C THR A 669 8.71 17.55 22.52
N HIS A 670 9.38 18.63 22.97
CA HIS A 670 10.63 19.06 22.37
C HIS A 670 11.76 18.10 22.76
N PHE A 671 12.35 17.45 21.78
CA PHE A 671 13.46 16.50 21.97
C PHE A 671 14.74 17.25 22.40
N GLU A 672 15.38 16.78 23.45
CA GLU A 672 16.64 17.37 23.97
C GLU A 672 17.84 16.46 23.69
N LYS A 673 17.73 15.20 24.04
CA LYS A 673 18.79 14.20 23.90
C LYS A 673 18.25 12.79 24.08
N VAL A 674 19.05 11.83 23.72
CA VAL A 674 18.84 10.42 24.03
C VAL A 674 20.09 9.81 24.65
N THR A 675 19.88 8.88 25.59
CA THR A 675 20.98 8.11 26.18
C THR A 675 20.73 6.63 25.96
N PHE A 676 21.82 5.87 25.79
CA PHE A 676 21.78 4.42 25.83
C PHE A 676 22.63 3.92 26.99
N ASN A 677 22.03 3.14 27.90
CA ASN A 677 22.66 2.67 29.14
C ASN A 677 23.35 3.80 29.94
N GLY A 678 22.73 4.98 29.96
CA GLY A 678 23.22 6.19 30.64
C GLY A 678 24.24 7.05 29.87
N LYS A 679 24.80 6.55 28.77
CA LYS A 679 25.70 7.30 27.89
C LYS A 679 24.91 8.13 26.89
N VAL A 680 25.21 9.41 26.74
CA VAL A 680 24.58 10.27 25.71
C VAL A 680 25.01 9.82 24.31
N LEU A 681 24.05 9.74 23.42
CA LEU A 681 24.27 9.51 21.99
C LEU A 681 24.21 10.86 21.28
N GLU A 682 25.39 11.45 21.05
CA GLU A 682 25.51 12.85 20.58
C GLU A 682 24.83 13.07 19.21
N ASP A 683 24.93 12.10 18.29
CA ASP A 683 24.34 12.18 16.95
C ASP A 683 22.89 11.66 16.90
N ALA A 684 22.31 11.33 18.08
CA ALA A 684 21.01 10.67 18.16
C ALA A 684 20.89 9.46 17.20
N ARG A 685 21.95 8.61 17.17
CA ARG A 685 22.05 7.37 16.41
C ARG A 685 22.50 6.22 17.30
N ILE A 686 22.12 5.01 16.95
CA ILE A 686 22.58 3.77 17.58
C ILE A 686 22.82 2.69 16.54
N GLU A 687 23.95 2.00 16.64
CA GLU A 687 24.27 0.86 15.79
C GLU A 687 23.37 -0.35 16.13
N HIS A 688 22.97 -1.10 15.11
CA HIS A 688 22.17 -2.32 15.30
C HIS A 688 22.86 -3.30 16.26
N ALA A 689 24.17 -3.53 16.05
CA ALA A 689 24.95 -4.43 16.90
C ALA A 689 24.97 -3.98 18.37
N GLU A 690 24.99 -2.68 18.65
CA GLU A 690 24.91 -2.11 20.01
C GLU A 690 23.50 -2.31 20.58
N LEU A 691 22.47 -2.02 19.79
CA LEU A 691 21.07 -2.16 20.18
C LEU A 691 20.75 -3.62 20.54
N MET A 692 21.27 -4.59 19.76
CA MET A 692 21.11 -6.03 20.01
C MET A 692 21.82 -6.54 21.28
N GLN A 693 22.66 -5.72 21.94
CA GLN A 693 23.18 -6.08 23.28
C GLN A 693 22.11 -5.93 24.36
N GLY A 694 20.97 -5.31 24.04
CA GLY A 694 19.94 -4.96 25.02
C GLY A 694 20.38 -3.79 25.91
N GLY A 695 19.43 -3.26 26.65
CA GLY A 695 19.68 -2.11 27.53
C GLY A 695 18.52 -1.13 27.55
N GLU A 696 18.81 0.11 27.91
CA GLU A 696 17.80 1.15 28.07
C GLU A 696 18.13 2.39 27.21
N LEU A 697 17.23 2.72 26.29
CA LEU A 697 17.16 4.01 25.62
C LEU A 697 16.32 4.95 26.48
N VAL A 698 16.86 6.09 26.86
CA VAL A 698 16.11 7.14 27.56
C VAL A 698 16.08 8.39 26.70
N PHE A 699 14.89 8.75 26.25
CA PHE A 699 14.63 9.94 25.46
C PHE A 699 14.19 11.08 26.38
N TYR A 700 14.90 12.21 26.32
CA TYR A 700 14.61 13.36 27.16
C TYR A 700 13.89 14.43 26.34
N VAL A 701 12.78 14.92 26.90
CA VAL A 701 11.96 15.97 26.28
C VAL A 701 11.67 17.08 27.29
N SER A 702 11.50 18.30 26.78
CA SER A 702 11.09 19.47 27.57
C SER A 702 9.85 20.14 26.95
N ALA A 703 9.30 21.08 27.73
CA ALA A 703 8.31 22.00 27.16
C ALA A 703 9.03 22.92 26.18
N GLN A 704 8.50 23.04 24.94
CA GLN A 704 9.02 24.02 23.99
C GLN A 704 9.09 25.41 24.68
N LYS A 705 10.25 26.05 24.67
CA LYS A 705 10.29 27.49 24.83
C LYS A 705 9.45 28.11 23.73
N GLN A 706 8.31 28.70 24.05
CA GLN A 706 7.52 29.45 23.09
C GLN A 706 8.41 30.55 22.51
N VAL A 707 8.97 30.28 21.32
CA VAL A 707 9.35 31.36 20.43
C VAL A 707 8.01 31.91 19.99
N THR A 708 7.67 33.09 20.52
CA THR A 708 6.50 33.85 20.06
C THR A 708 6.70 34.13 18.58
N LYS A 709 6.23 33.21 17.74
CA LYS A 709 5.95 33.54 16.35
C LYS A 709 4.88 34.61 16.40
N LYS A 710 5.19 35.82 15.94
CA LYS A 710 4.17 36.78 15.55
C LYS A 710 3.18 36.01 14.71
N LYS A 711 1.93 36.05 15.15
CA LYS A 711 0.79 35.55 14.39
C LYS A 711 0.73 36.39 13.13
N GLU A 712 1.40 35.94 12.07
CA GLU A 712 0.97 36.31 10.75
C GLU A 712 -0.37 35.63 10.57
N SER A 713 -1.40 36.43 10.41
CA SER A 713 -2.73 36.00 10.06
C SER A 713 -2.60 35.08 8.84
N ALA A 714 -2.87 33.78 9.04
CA ALA A 714 -3.00 32.86 7.93
C ALA A 714 -4.12 33.39 7.01
N PRO A 715 -3.87 33.50 5.71
CA PRO A 715 -4.97 33.78 4.78
C PRO A 715 -5.84 32.51 4.73
N GLY A 716 -7.11 32.67 5.11
CA GLY A 716 -8.17 31.73 4.85
C GLY A 716 -8.14 30.47 5.72
N GLY A 717 -9.13 30.36 6.59
CA GLY A 717 -9.34 29.23 7.49
C GLY A 717 -9.32 27.88 6.80
N LEU A 718 -8.90 26.87 7.56
CA LEU A 718 -9.17 25.47 7.28
C LEU A 718 -10.66 25.33 6.93
N TRP A 719 -10.94 25.05 5.66
CA TRP A 719 -12.20 24.45 5.31
C TRP A 719 -12.14 23.00 5.75
N VAL A 720 -12.61 22.75 6.97
CA VAL A 720 -13.18 21.45 7.28
C VAL A 720 -14.35 21.34 6.29
N LEU A 721 -14.31 20.37 5.38
CA LEU A 721 -15.54 19.97 4.69
C LEU A 721 -16.58 19.81 5.80
N PRO A 722 -17.73 20.51 5.75
CA PRO A 722 -18.76 20.34 6.73
C PRO A 722 -19.00 18.85 6.81
N GLY A 723 -18.79 18.25 7.99
CA GLY A 723 -19.03 16.85 8.19
C GLY A 723 -20.39 16.56 7.61
N ARG A 724 -20.45 15.64 6.64
CA ARG A 724 -21.62 15.19 5.85
C ARG A 724 -22.97 15.70 6.40
N THR A 725 -23.26 16.98 6.27
CA THR A 725 -24.62 17.43 6.31
C THR A 725 -25.20 16.96 4.99
N LYS A 726 -26.00 15.88 5.04
CA LYS A 726 -26.93 15.57 3.98
C LYS A 726 -27.68 16.86 3.69
N ARG A 727 -27.30 17.61 2.64
CA ARG A 727 -28.25 18.55 2.04
C ARG A 727 -29.45 17.69 1.66
N PRO A 728 -30.64 18.05 2.07
CA PRO A 728 -31.84 17.32 1.63
C PRO A 728 -31.84 17.32 0.10
N LEU A 729 -32.03 16.17 -0.51
CA LEU A 729 -32.39 16.07 -1.91
C LEU A 729 -33.67 16.91 -2.08
N GLY A 730 -33.59 18.09 -2.71
CA GLY A 730 -34.72 18.96 -2.89
C GLY A 730 -34.45 20.46 -2.85
N GLU A 731 -33.20 20.91 -2.61
CA GLU A 731 -32.88 22.33 -2.79
C GLU A 731 -32.46 22.56 -4.25
N ASP A 732 -33.05 23.58 -4.88
CA ASP A 732 -32.65 24.06 -6.22
C ASP A 732 -31.15 24.31 -6.23
N TYR A 733 -30.42 23.56 -7.07
CA TYR A 733 -29.02 23.86 -7.35
C TYR A 733 -29.00 25.14 -8.19
N PRO A 734 -28.39 26.22 -7.70
CA PRO A 734 -28.33 27.47 -8.47
C PRO A 734 -27.61 27.20 -9.79
N SER A 735 -28.08 27.86 -10.84
CA SER A 735 -27.50 27.74 -12.19
C SER A 735 -26.01 28.16 -12.14
N PRO A 736 -25.04 27.32 -12.55
CA PRO A 736 -23.62 27.59 -12.38
C PRO A 736 -23.10 28.63 -13.38
N CYS A 737 -23.76 29.74 -13.52
CA CYS A 737 -23.54 30.70 -14.57
C CYS A 737 -22.42 31.70 -14.31
N VAL A 738 -21.90 31.84 -13.09
CA VAL A 738 -21.00 32.96 -12.85
C VAL A 738 -19.73 32.67 -12.09
N GLN A 739 -19.72 31.87 -11.05
CA GLN A 739 -18.48 31.52 -10.38
C GLN A 739 -18.68 30.21 -9.61
N THR A 740 -18.37 29.11 -10.27
CA THR A 740 -18.28 27.78 -9.60
C THR A 740 -16.86 27.56 -9.14
N ARG A 741 -16.72 26.76 -8.08
CA ARG A 741 -15.43 26.22 -7.64
C ARG A 741 -15.47 24.71 -7.68
N ILE A 742 -14.36 24.12 -8.11
CA ILE A 742 -14.13 22.70 -7.99
C ILE A 742 -13.16 22.45 -6.83
N ALA A 743 -13.57 21.64 -5.89
CA ALA A 743 -12.73 21.17 -4.79
C ALA A 743 -12.26 19.75 -5.08
N PHE A 744 -10.97 19.54 -5.03
CA PHE A 744 -10.36 18.22 -5.14
C PHE A 744 -9.85 17.77 -3.77
N THR A 745 -10.19 16.56 -3.40
CA THR A 745 -9.57 15.87 -2.27
C THR A 745 -8.68 14.78 -2.82
N LEU A 746 -7.42 14.84 -2.46
CA LEU A 746 -6.43 13.91 -2.91
C LEU A 746 -5.57 13.51 -1.73
N ASN A 747 -5.53 12.23 -1.40
CA ASN A 747 -4.82 11.71 -0.23
C ASN A 747 -5.05 12.61 1.01
N LYS A 748 -6.30 12.90 1.31
CA LYS A 748 -6.74 13.81 2.40
C LYS A 748 -6.29 15.28 2.28
N GLN A 749 -5.65 15.67 1.18
CA GLN A 749 -5.34 17.07 0.89
C GLN A 749 -6.47 17.72 0.08
N HIS A 750 -7.06 18.77 0.63
CA HIS A 750 -8.13 19.51 -0.05
C HIS A 750 -7.54 20.69 -0.80
N ARG A 751 -7.95 20.85 -2.06
CA ARG A 751 -7.60 21.99 -2.90
C ARG A 751 -8.85 22.50 -3.60
N THR A 752 -9.05 23.80 -3.64
CA THR A 752 -10.19 24.41 -4.31
C THR A 752 -9.71 25.38 -5.38
N TRP A 753 -10.29 25.29 -6.57
CA TRP A 753 -9.98 26.17 -7.68
C TRP A 753 -11.25 26.76 -8.31
N PRO A 754 -11.15 28.00 -8.88
CA PRO A 754 -12.23 28.54 -9.71
C PRO A 754 -12.48 27.62 -10.91
N LEU A 755 -13.74 27.42 -11.26
CA LEU A 755 -14.17 26.65 -12.41
C LEU A 755 -15.17 27.50 -13.21
N THR A 756 -14.88 27.73 -14.48
CA THR A 756 -15.76 28.47 -15.37
C THR A 756 -16.02 27.75 -16.68
N PHE A 757 -17.21 27.96 -17.23
CA PHE A 757 -17.63 27.36 -18.49
C PHE A 757 -18.01 28.47 -19.46
N ALA A 758 -17.51 28.45 -20.68
CA ALA A 758 -17.84 29.39 -21.73
C ALA A 758 -17.91 28.71 -23.09
N TRP A 759 -18.93 29.00 -23.87
CA TRP A 759 -19.03 28.56 -25.25
C TRP A 759 -18.41 29.56 -26.20
N ASP A 760 -17.60 29.08 -27.13
CA ASP A 760 -17.09 29.81 -28.27
C ASP A 760 -17.40 29.00 -29.53
N ALA A 761 -18.45 29.41 -30.25
CA ALA A 761 -19.03 28.68 -31.36
C ALA A 761 -19.32 27.19 -30.98
N ASP A 762 -18.62 26.25 -31.59
CA ASP A 762 -18.77 24.79 -31.36
C ASP A 762 -17.80 24.21 -30.33
N THR A 763 -17.15 25.08 -29.55
CA THR A 763 -16.15 24.63 -28.55
C THR A 763 -16.54 25.15 -27.18
N LEU A 764 -16.62 24.21 -26.22
CA LEU A 764 -16.79 24.54 -24.83
C LEU A 764 -15.40 24.76 -24.18
N HIS A 765 -15.19 25.92 -23.63
CA HIS A 765 -14.02 26.24 -22.83
C HIS A 765 -14.35 26.01 -21.35
N VAL A 766 -13.68 25.08 -20.73
CA VAL A 766 -13.75 24.87 -19.29
C VAL A 766 -12.42 25.33 -18.67
N THR A 767 -12.46 26.41 -17.91
CA THR A 767 -11.26 26.93 -17.25
C THR A 767 -11.27 26.53 -15.79
N CYS A 768 -10.20 25.85 -15.37
CA CYS A 768 -9.99 25.43 -13.99
C CYS A 768 -8.59 25.86 -13.57
N LYS A 769 -8.49 26.68 -12.53
CA LYS A 769 -7.24 27.32 -12.14
C LYS A 769 -6.73 28.23 -13.29
N GLU A 770 -5.52 27.99 -13.78
CA GLU A 770 -4.94 28.66 -14.96
C GLU A 770 -4.98 27.79 -16.22
N ALA A 771 -5.59 26.61 -16.12
CA ALA A 771 -5.71 25.68 -17.25
C ALA A 771 -7.05 25.86 -17.97
N THR A 772 -7.03 25.69 -19.29
CA THR A 772 -8.23 25.76 -20.14
C THR A 772 -8.38 24.46 -20.93
N TYR A 773 -9.54 23.83 -20.80
CA TYR A 773 -9.95 22.68 -21.60
C TYR A 773 -10.81 23.18 -22.77
N ARG A 774 -10.38 22.90 -23.98
CA ARG A 774 -11.14 23.20 -25.21
C ARG A 774 -11.83 21.90 -25.67
N ILE A 775 -13.11 21.79 -25.37
CA ILE A 775 -13.90 20.58 -25.58
C ILE A 775 -14.82 20.78 -26.77
N PRO A 776 -14.63 20.04 -27.88
CA PRO A 776 -15.52 20.14 -29.05
C PRO A 776 -16.96 19.75 -28.70
N GLN A 777 -17.94 20.37 -29.38
CA GLN A 777 -19.36 20.03 -29.20
C GLN A 777 -19.65 18.54 -29.42
N SER A 778 -18.95 17.87 -30.31
CA SER A 778 -19.08 16.43 -30.53
C SER A 778 -18.75 15.60 -29.28
N VAL A 779 -17.80 16.06 -28.47
CA VAL A 779 -17.44 15.40 -27.20
C VAL A 779 -18.51 15.69 -26.14
N VAL A 780 -19.04 16.92 -26.09
CA VAL A 780 -20.17 17.26 -25.20
C VAL A 780 -21.39 16.41 -25.51
N GLU A 781 -21.66 16.15 -26.77
CA GLU A 781 -22.80 15.35 -27.22
C GLU A 781 -22.60 13.85 -27.00
N GLY A 782 -21.42 13.31 -27.32
CA GLY A 782 -21.21 11.87 -27.46
C GLY A 782 -19.98 11.30 -26.78
N GLY A 783 -19.18 12.09 -26.07
CA GLY A 783 -17.98 11.61 -25.41
C GLY A 783 -18.28 10.46 -24.43
N SER A 784 -17.40 9.48 -24.39
CA SER A 784 -17.47 8.32 -23.50
C SER A 784 -16.18 8.14 -22.66
N GLN A 785 -15.43 9.22 -22.53
CA GLN A 785 -14.23 9.31 -21.72
C GLN A 785 -14.33 10.51 -20.77
N PHE A 786 -13.73 10.36 -19.61
CA PHE A 786 -13.69 11.39 -18.60
C PHE A 786 -12.24 11.82 -18.35
N CYS A 787 -12.03 13.12 -18.28
CA CYS A 787 -10.72 13.66 -17.92
C CYS A 787 -10.62 13.70 -16.40
N TRP A 788 -9.89 12.76 -15.84
CA TRP A 788 -9.69 12.60 -14.41
C TRP A 788 -8.61 13.51 -13.84
N ASP A 789 -7.98 14.32 -14.69
CA ASP A 789 -6.73 14.99 -14.38
C ASP A 789 -6.92 16.24 -13.54
N ILE A 790 -6.03 16.40 -12.57
CA ILE A 790 -5.83 17.70 -11.93
C ILE A 790 -5.07 18.58 -12.93
N PRO A 791 -5.62 19.71 -13.34
CA PRO A 791 -5.01 20.54 -14.38
C PRO A 791 -3.66 21.11 -13.94
N ALA A 792 -2.70 21.12 -14.88
CA ALA A 792 -1.43 21.81 -14.70
C ALA A 792 -1.60 23.32 -14.93
N ASP A 793 -0.84 24.11 -14.19
CA ASP A 793 -0.90 25.58 -14.30
C ASP A 793 -0.54 26.04 -15.71
N GLY A 794 -1.35 26.92 -16.26
CA GLY A 794 -1.14 27.53 -17.57
C GLY A 794 -1.34 26.61 -18.78
N ALA A 795 -1.78 25.36 -18.58
CA ALA A 795 -1.95 24.42 -19.68
C ALA A 795 -3.25 24.65 -20.47
N VAL A 796 -3.18 24.41 -21.78
CA VAL A 796 -4.34 24.36 -22.67
C VAL A 796 -4.53 22.91 -23.14
N TYR A 797 -5.67 22.34 -22.80
CA TYR A 797 -6.02 20.96 -23.11
C TYR A 797 -7.02 20.90 -24.27
N GLN A 798 -6.87 19.89 -25.14
CA GLN A 798 -7.86 19.56 -26.18
C GLN A 798 -8.28 18.10 -25.99
N PRO A 799 -9.11 17.83 -24.98
CA PRO A 799 -9.44 16.46 -24.61
C PRO A 799 -10.40 15.80 -25.59
N GLN A 800 -10.29 14.49 -25.75
CA GLN A 800 -11.31 13.65 -26.41
C GLN A 800 -12.43 13.25 -25.44
N GLY A 801 -12.27 13.57 -24.15
CA GLY A 801 -13.21 13.30 -23.07
C GLY A 801 -13.83 14.56 -22.47
N THR A 802 -14.80 14.36 -21.60
CA THR A 802 -15.42 15.43 -20.82
C THR A 802 -14.60 15.75 -19.56
N PHE A 803 -14.69 16.97 -19.05
CA PHE A 803 -14.07 17.39 -17.79
C PHE A 803 -15.12 18.08 -16.91
N ALA A 804 -15.29 17.59 -15.71
CA ALA A 804 -16.27 18.07 -14.73
C ALA A 804 -17.76 17.87 -15.13
N PHE A 805 -18.04 17.21 -16.26
CA PHE A 805 -19.40 16.88 -16.69
C PHE A 805 -19.45 15.56 -17.47
N VAL A 806 -20.62 14.95 -17.60
CA VAL A 806 -20.85 13.80 -18.48
C VAL A 806 -21.54 14.21 -19.77
N SER A 807 -21.31 13.47 -20.85
CA SER A 807 -21.90 13.79 -22.15
C SER A 807 -23.42 13.60 -22.17
N ARG A 808 -24.08 14.29 -23.08
CA ARG A 808 -25.53 14.17 -23.26
C ARG A 808 -25.94 12.73 -23.64
N LYS A 809 -25.08 12.02 -24.40
CA LYS A 809 -25.29 10.61 -24.73
C LYS A 809 -25.28 9.72 -23.47
N ALA A 810 -24.35 9.92 -22.56
CA ALA A 810 -24.29 9.16 -21.32
C ALA A 810 -25.59 9.29 -20.52
N MET A 811 -26.13 10.48 -20.43
CA MET A 811 -27.40 10.73 -19.74
C MET A 811 -28.61 10.14 -20.47
N ARG A 812 -28.62 10.12 -21.80
CA ARG A 812 -29.66 9.40 -22.58
C ARG A 812 -29.55 7.90 -22.33
N ASP A 813 -28.36 7.33 -22.43
CA ASP A 813 -28.14 5.90 -22.16
C ASP A 813 -28.60 5.54 -20.73
N LEU A 814 -28.30 6.37 -19.74
CA LEU A 814 -28.74 6.17 -18.36
C LEU A 814 -30.27 6.22 -18.23
N GLN A 815 -30.94 7.07 -18.99
CA GLN A 815 -32.39 7.17 -19.00
C GLN A 815 -33.07 5.95 -19.65
N GLU A 816 -32.49 5.46 -20.73
CA GLU A 816 -33.06 4.39 -21.56
C GLU A 816 -32.70 2.99 -21.05
N LYS A 817 -31.45 2.80 -20.56
CA LYS A 817 -30.88 1.51 -20.22
C LYS A 817 -30.64 1.31 -18.71
N GLY A 818 -30.71 2.38 -17.92
CA GLY A 818 -30.35 2.37 -16.51
C GLY A 818 -28.83 2.43 -16.23
N TYR A 819 -28.01 2.54 -17.28
CA TYR A 819 -26.55 2.65 -17.16
C TYR A 819 -25.93 3.35 -18.35
N PHE A 820 -24.70 3.85 -18.20
CA PHE A 820 -23.83 4.27 -19.29
C PHE A 820 -22.41 3.74 -19.09
N VAL A 821 -21.59 3.78 -20.14
CA VAL A 821 -20.19 3.34 -20.09
C VAL A 821 -19.28 4.52 -20.34
N TYR A 822 -18.33 4.75 -19.41
CA TYR A 822 -17.27 5.77 -19.48
C TYR A 822 -15.94 5.13 -19.15
N ASP A 823 -14.92 5.41 -19.95
CA ASP A 823 -13.58 4.81 -19.81
C ASP A 823 -13.58 3.28 -19.71
N GLY A 824 -14.57 2.62 -20.33
CA GLY A 824 -14.77 1.18 -20.22
C GLY A 824 -15.45 0.72 -18.92
N ILE A 825 -15.77 1.63 -18.02
CA ILE A 825 -16.44 1.36 -16.75
C ILE A 825 -17.94 1.55 -16.91
N THR A 826 -18.74 0.62 -16.42
CA THR A 826 -20.20 0.73 -16.42
C THR A 826 -20.68 1.48 -15.18
N TRP A 827 -21.42 2.54 -15.39
CA TRP A 827 -22.03 3.37 -14.35
C TRP A 827 -23.53 3.11 -14.30
N ARG A 828 -24.01 2.58 -13.19
CA ARG A 828 -25.41 2.20 -13.00
C ARG A 828 -26.17 3.25 -12.21
N LEU A 829 -27.43 3.43 -12.56
CA LEU A 829 -28.34 4.30 -11.82
C LEU A 829 -28.62 3.74 -10.42
N VAL A 830 -28.40 4.56 -9.40
CA VAL A 830 -28.74 4.26 -8.02
C VAL A 830 -30.03 4.98 -7.61
N SER A 831 -30.11 6.29 -7.86
CA SER A 831 -31.30 7.09 -7.59
C SER A 831 -31.45 8.26 -8.54
N ARG A 832 -32.69 8.70 -8.75
CA ARG A 832 -33.06 9.91 -9.50
C ARG A 832 -33.80 10.88 -8.61
N GLY A 833 -33.47 12.15 -8.73
CA GLY A 833 -34.12 13.28 -8.09
C GLY A 833 -33.74 14.54 -8.85
N GLU A 834 -33.58 15.65 -8.19
CA GLU A 834 -32.98 16.87 -8.76
C GLU A 834 -31.53 16.62 -9.20
N ALA A 835 -30.81 15.76 -8.47
CA ALA A 835 -29.55 15.18 -8.89
C ALA A 835 -29.69 13.66 -9.11
N THR A 836 -28.89 13.13 -10.01
CA THR A 836 -28.84 11.71 -10.35
C THR A 836 -27.62 11.08 -9.74
N LEU A 837 -27.79 10.05 -8.90
CA LEU A 837 -26.70 9.27 -8.34
C LEU A 837 -26.48 8.05 -9.21
N VAL A 838 -25.25 7.87 -9.67
CA VAL A 838 -24.79 6.68 -10.39
C VAL A 838 -23.60 6.07 -9.65
N ARG A 839 -23.45 4.74 -9.76
CA ARG A 839 -22.34 3.99 -9.17
C ARG A 839 -21.64 3.20 -10.25
N ALA A 840 -20.32 3.24 -10.23
CA ALA A 840 -19.49 2.36 -11.05
C ALA A 840 -19.61 0.92 -10.59
N ASP A 841 -19.54 -0.03 -11.49
CA ASP A 841 -19.45 -1.47 -11.18
C ASP A 841 -17.99 -1.89 -10.87
N ILE A 842 -17.19 -0.94 -10.46
CA ILE A 842 -15.81 -1.07 -9.99
C ILE A 842 -15.63 -0.20 -8.74
N ASP A 843 -15.15 -0.78 -7.65
CA ASP A 843 -15.00 -0.11 -6.35
C ASP A 843 -16.29 0.60 -5.87
N ARG A 844 -16.18 1.43 -4.85
CA ARG A 844 -17.30 2.26 -4.35
C ARG A 844 -17.39 3.63 -5.02
N THR A 845 -16.96 3.76 -6.27
CA THR A 845 -16.99 5.05 -6.96
C THR A 845 -18.41 5.43 -7.33
N GLU A 846 -18.82 6.58 -6.85
CA GLU A 846 -20.15 7.16 -7.09
C GLU A 846 -19.99 8.53 -7.72
N MET A 847 -20.88 8.87 -8.65
CA MET A 847 -21.04 10.24 -9.17
C MET A 847 -22.43 10.76 -8.84
N VAL A 848 -22.48 12.00 -8.40
CA VAL A 848 -23.72 12.77 -8.32
C VAL A 848 -23.72 13.75 -9.49
N ILE A 849 -24.71 13.63 -10.37
CA ILE A 849 -24.82 14.40 -11.62
C ILE A 849 -26.02 15.32 -11.53
N ALA A 850 -25.83 16.62 -11.75
CA ALA A 850 -26.91 17.60 -11.83
C ALA A 850 -26.89 18.32 -13.17
N TYR A 851 -28.08 18.65 -13.69
CA TYR A 851 -28.19 19.44 -14.91
C TYR A 851 -28.08 20.92 -14.59
N ALA A 852 -27.14 21.59 -15.20
CA ALA A 852 -26.98 23.04 -15.17
C ALA A 852 -27.59 23.68 -16.43
N LYS A 853 -28.63 24.50 -16.29
CA LYS A 853 -29.32 25.15 -17.44
C LYS A 853 -28.37 25.97 -18.27
N GLU A 854 -27.49 26.69 -17.62
CA GLU A 854 -26.34 27.36 -18.21
C GLU A 854 -25.07 26.80 -17.52
N PRO A 855 -24.12 26.25 -18.24
CA PRO A 855 -23.91 26.25 -19.70
C PRO A 855 -24.65 25.15 -20.50
N GLY A 856 -25.67 24.47 -19.96
CA GLY A 856 -26.40 23.43 -20.65
C GLY A 856 -25.73 22.04 -20.54
N LEU A 857 -25.15 21.76 -19.40
CA LEU A 857 -24.32 20.56 -19.15
C LEU A 857 -24.85 19.74 -17.99
N TYR A 858 -24.52 18.44 -17.99
CA TYR A 858 -24.74 17.52 -16.89
C TYR A 858 -23.46 17.47 -16.02
N LEU A 859 -23.36 18.34 -15.04
CA LEU A 859 -22.17 18.49 -14.20
C LEU A 859 -22.05 17.33 -13.22
N VAL A 860 -20.83 16.83 -13.03
CA VAL A 860 -20.50 15.92 -11.93
C VAL A 860 -20.24 16.78 -10.70
N ILE A 861 -21.30 17.01 -9.92
CA ILE A 861 -21.24 17.90 -8.75
C ILE A 861 -20.55 17.26 -7.55
N GLU A 862 -20.48 15.95 -7.49
CA GLU A 862 -19.74 15.20 -6.48
C GLU A 862 -19.25 13.88 -7.04
N MET A 863 -18.03 13.48 -6.67
CA MET A 863 -17.50 12.16 -6.88
C MET A 863 -16.96 11.63 -5.55
N ARG A 864 -17.29 10.39 -5.22
CA ARG A 864 -16.94 9.74 -3.95
C ARG A 864 -16.25 8.42 -4.20
N HIS A 865 -15.29 8.09 -3.34
CA HIS A 865 -14.63 6.78 -3.32
C HIS A 865 -14.02 6.35 -4.65
N ASN A 866 -13.47 7.29 -5.38
CA ASN A 866 -12.77 7.02 -6.64
C ASN A 866 -11.54 6.13 -6.35
N PRO A 867 -11.36 4.99 -7.05
CA PRO A 867 -10.21 4.10 -6.88
C PRO A 867 -8.87 4.77 -7.18
N LEU A 868 -8.88 5.90 -7.85
CA LEU A 868 -7.70 6.72 -8.15
C LEU A 868 -7.34 7.68 -7.02
N GLY A 869 -8.11 7.68 -5.93
CA GLY A 869 -7.90 8.60 -4.82
C GLY A 869 -8.21 10.06 -5.14
N ILE A 870 -8.96 10.33 -6.22
CA ILE A 870 -9.40 11.66 -6.62
C ILE A 870 -10.88 11.79 -6.33
N ASP A 871 -11.21 12.50 -5.26
CA ASP A 871 -12.58 12.92 -5.02
C ASP A 871 -12.72 14.37 -5.41
N TRP A 872 -13.85 14.74 -5.99
CA TRP A 872 -14.13 16.15 -6.24
C TRP A 872 -15.54 16.55 -5.89
N GLN A 873 -15.72 17.83 -5.69
CA GLN A 873 -17.00 18.47 -5.49
C GLN A 873 -17.03 19.79 -6.25
N ILE A 874 -18.07 20.02 -7.05
CA ILE A 874 -18.34 21.33 -7.62
C ILE A 874 -19.28 22.06 -6.67
N ALA A 875 -18.79 23.12 -6.06
CA ALA A 875 -19.57 23.98 -5.19
C ALA A 875 -19.89 25.31 -5.90
N VAL A 876 -21.09 25.79 -5.71
CA VAL A 876 -21.49 27.15 -6.10
C VAL A 876 -21.26 28.08 -4.92
N ASP A 877 -20.49 29.14 -5.12
CA ASP A 877 -20.29 30.14 -4.07
C ASP A 877 -21.57 31.02 -3.94
N ASP A 878 -22.29 30.85 -2.84
CA ASP A 878 -23.40 31.76 -2.46
C ASP A 878 -22.89 33.08 -1.83
N ALA A 879 -21.59 33.31 -1.85
CA ALA A 879 -20.97 34.43 -1.15
C ALA A 879 -20.41 35.48 -2.09
N PHE A 880 -21.27 36.08 -2.92
CA PHE A 880 -20.99 37.39 -3.55
C PHE A 880 -22.27 38.24 -3.65
#